data_e2a43c54312b808ca08a6e0a1770f0bc
#
_entry.id   e2a43c54312b808ca08a6e0a1770f0bc
#
_cell.length_a   1.000
_cell.length_b   1.000
_cell.length_c   1.000
_cell.angle_alpha   90.00
_cell.angle_beta   90.00
_cell.angle_gamma   90.00
#
_symmetry.space_group_name_H-M   'P 1'
#
loop_
_entity.id
_entity.type
_entity.pdbx_description
1 polymer ?
#
loop_
_entity_poly.entity_id
_entity_poly.type
_entity_poly.pdbx_seq_one_letter_code
_entity_poly.pdbx_strand_id
1 'polypeptide(L)'
;MSGVSVSASLCCLFLAASNCLRGQDTPPKLRLSANVPSLNVAEGLELDQLLQEPQVANPLYLNFDERGRLWVAQYRQYPWPAGLKLISRDNVWRNVYQPPFAPPPPHDESSPFRGKDSITVHEDTDGDGVFDQHKTFLDGLNLATAALKGRGGVFVMNPPYLLFYADRDDNDVPDSLQPQVLLSGFGIEDTHSISNSLRWGPDGWIYGTQGSTVSAAVFRHDKNSRPIADEQPVHSMGQNVWRYHPEQHRYEVFAEGGGNAFGVEFDSAGRVYSGHNGGDTRGFHYVQGGYYLKNFGKHGLHSNPFTFAYYGAMRHHPVERFTHTFEIYEADALPPQYQGQLISVSPILHYVMASTIAADGSTRVTKDVGPLVTAGANEKDNWFTPVDIQTGPDGALYIADWYSMQSNHYRNHEGQTNPDLGRIYRLRGESQQGFPIFDLRTAYSRELVEKYLAHPNRWYRETALRLLGDRRDTTVVPQLRRLATDDLNAHAVEALWALNLCGGLDDAMGQQLLGHAQATVRSWTIRLLAERGTFSAALAQQITQLAVNEPDVEVRLQIACSARRMPTNVALGIFSNLLTHAEDAQDPFLSNTIWWGVESHANNHADILQWLQKTEIWQSPVTTSSRLMENLMRRFATLGTRDDLLMCAELLQRSPDAQLTNRLVDGFTKAFEGRSIPQLPTELVAQLSRVEGRFATLLGIRRGDEAATAAAFVKIQDESAPVEERVQLIRALGEVHAQADVAIPVFLKLLHSSTNENLATICLGALQGYDQPNIGHTIVELFPAMPPKVQETAQSVLASRKDWSQQLLEAIESGKIPPKLINQDTISRLSWHRDPNLQAVVAKHFTKVEGDASLLDQRMELVEKIALSGNGNPLEGQKLFHEAGTCGKCHQIFGRGGAVGPDLTSYNRSNLRTMLLGIINPNAEIREGFETLTIMTDDGQVITGFKIDEDANSLVLRTVDGQSQTISKASIDEQHRNKTSLMPTGLLDGLSDSQLRDLFAFLTSTTPPN
;
A
#
# COMPACT_ATOMS: atom_id res chain seq x y z
N MET A 1 -53.35 13.95 43.07
CA MET A 1 -53.10 12.56 43.49
C MET A 1 -52.62 11.77 42.32
N SER A 2 -51.52 11.05 42.50
CA SER A 2 -50.86 10.10 41.59
C SER A 2 -50.22 10.64 40.30
N GLY A 3 -49.01 11.18 40.45
CA GLY A 3 -48.00 11.11 39.46
C GLY A 3 -47.26 9.77 39.56
N VAL A 4 -47.01 9.11 38.45
CA VAL A 4 -46.17 7.92 38.40
C VAL A 4 -45.00 8.26 37.51
N SER A 5 -43.84 8.11 38.12
CA SER A 5 -42.50 8.26 37.53
C SER A 5 -42.21 7.17 36.49
N VAL A 6 -41.91 7.58 35.28
CA VAL A 6 -41.24 6.75 34.25
C VAL A 6 -40.02 7.54 33.81
N SER A 7 -38.93 7.42 34.50
CA SER A 7 -37.65 8.08 34.14
C SER A 7 -36.46 7.44 34.87
N ALA A 8 -36.35 6.12 34.90
CA ALA A 8 -35.18 5.48 35.49
C ALA A 8 -34.56 4.31 34.68
N SER A 9 -35.13 3.95 33.54
CA SER A 9 -34.60 2.78 32.79
C SER A 9 -33.85 3.12 31.50
N LEU A 10 -33.80 4.39 31.06
CA LEU A 10 -33.05 4.77 29.83
C LEU A 10 -31.63 5.24 30.12
N CYS A 11 -31.24 5.48 31.39
CA CYS A 11 -29.86 5.92 31.71
C CYS A 11 -28.85 4.79 31.87
N CYS A 12 -29.31 3.55 32.08
CA CYS A 12 -28.36 2.42 32.26
C CYS A 12 -27.87 1.79 30.97
N LEU A 13 -28.58 1.96 29.84
CA LEU A 13 -28.12 1.43 28.54
C LEU A 13 -27.08 2.35 27.86
N PHE A 14 -27.08 3.65 28.14
CA PHE A 14 -26.04 4.57 27.62
C PHE A 14 -24.72 4.53 28.42
N LEU A 15 -24.74 4.06 29.66
CA LEU A 15 -23.53 3.91 30.48
C LEU A 15 -22.78 2.60 30.21
N ALA A 16 -23.42 1.58 29.66
CA ALA A 16 -22.76 0.33 29.27
C ALA A 16 -22.01 0.46 27.94
N ALA A 17 -22.51 1.29 26.98
CA ALA A 17 -21.82 1.54 25.71
C ALA A 17 -20.62 2.50 25.85
N SER A 18 -20.57 3.32 26.91
CA SER A 18 -19.45 4.25 27.15
C SER A 18 -18.28 3.61 27.92
N ASN A 19 -18.46 2.44 28.50
CA ASN A 19 -17.40 1.72 29.21
C ASN A 19 -16.62 0.71 28.37
N CYS A 20 -17.08 0.38 27.17
CA CYS A 20 -16.32 -0.48 26.24
C CYS A 20 -15.18 0.23 25.50
N LEU A 21 -15.08 1.57 25.57
CA LEU A 21 -14.03 2.35 24.89
C LEU A 21 -12.88 2.79 25.80
N ARG A 22 -12.84 2.36 27.06
CA ARG A 22 -11.65 2.50 27.89
C ARG A 22 -10.83 1.21 27.84
N GLY A 23 -10.26 0.92 26.66
CA GLY A 23 -9.12 0.01 26.56
C GLY A 23 -8.00 0.53 27.46
N GLN A 24 -7.36 -0.36 28.21
CA GLN A 24 -6.29 -0.02 29.13
C GLN A 24 -5.21 0.80 28.43
N ASP A 25 -4.96 2.04 28.85
CA ASP A 25 -3.82 2.86 28.40
C ASP A 25 -2.48 2.31 28.94
N THR A 26 -2.49 1.21 29.67
CA THR A 26 -1.29 0.59 30.23
C THR A 26 -1.00 -0.69 29.45
N PRO A 27 0.20 -0.80 28.84
CA PRO A 27 0.63 -2.02 28.15
C PRO A 27 0.54 -3.25 29.06
N PRO A 28 0.18 -4.44 28.56
CA PRO A 28 0.17 -5.66 29.34
C PRO A 28 1.58 -5.95 29.88
N LYS A 29 1.66 -6.38 31.12
CA LYS A 29 2.92 -6.83 31.69
C LYS A 29 3.26 -8.21 31.11
N LEU A 30 4.50 -8.38 30.69
CA LEU A 30 5.01 -9.64 30.16
C LEU A 30 5.69 -10.46 31.27
N ARG A 31 5.55 -11.78 31.19
CA ARG A 31 6.28 -12.76 32.00
C ARG A 31 6.80 -13.89 31.12
N LEU A 32 7.80 -14.63 31.57
CA LEU A 32 8.22 -15.85 30.88
C LEU A 32 7.04 -16.83 30.82
N SER A 33 6.81 -17.40 29.64
CA SER A 33 5.82 -18.47 29.47
C SER A 33 6.21 -19.69 30.27
N ALA A 34 5.27 -20.28 30.99
CA ALA A 34 5.51 -21.50 31.74
C ALA A 34 5.74 -22.71 30.82
N ASN A 35 5.02 -22.78 29.70
CA ASN A 35 5.04 -23.89 28.75
C ASN A 35 6.06 -23.71 27.62
N VAL A 36 6.46 -22.45 27.32
CA VAL A 36 7.43 -22.09 26.28
C VAL A 36 8.45 -21.11 26.85
N PRO A 37 9.47 -21.60 27.62
CA PRO A 37 10.37 -20.73 28.39
C PRO A 37 11.26 -19.79 27.56
N SER A 38 11.33 -19.96 26.23
CA SER A 38 12.04 -19.05 25.31
C SER A 38 11.24 -17.79 24.97
N LEU A 39 9.94 -17.74 25.28
CA LEU A 39 9.04 -16.64 24.95
C LEU A 39 8.46 -15.98 26.19
N ASN A 40 8.23 -14.67 26.12
CA ASN A 40 7.43 -13.93 27.11
C ASN A 40 5.97 -13.87 26.64
N VAL A 41 5.05 -13.96 27.59
CA VAL A 41 3.61 -13.88 27.37
C VAL A 41 2.98 -12.86 28.30
N ALA A 42 1.92 -12.17 27.86
CA ALA A 42 1.20 -11.22 28.68
C ALA A 42 0.54 -11.87 29.91
N GLU A 43 0.57 -11.20 31.06
CA GLU A 43 -0.10 -11.68 32.27
C GLU A 43 -1.60 -11.96 32.02
N GLY A 44 -2.09 -13.09 32.50
CA GLY A 44 -3.45 -13.58 32.27
C GLY A 44 -3.61 -14.42 30.99
N LEU A 45 -2.54 -14.59 30.22
CA LEU A 45 -2.51 -15.46 29.04
C LEU A 45 -1.53 -16.63 29.24
N GLU A 46 -1.84 -17.75 28.58
CA GLU A 46 -0.99 -18.92 28.43
C GLU A 46 -0.66 -19.18 26.96
N LEU A 47 0.54 -19.64 26.69
CA LEU A 47 1.03 -20.01 25.38
C LEU A 47 1.47 -21.48 25.39
N ASP A 48 0.81 -22.32 24.58
CA ASP A 48 1.14 -23.73 24.42
C ASP A 48 1.83 -23.95 23.07
N GLN A 49 2.87 -24.77 23.03
CA GLN A 49 3.44 -25.26 21.77
C GLN A 49 2.74 -26.57 21.39
N LEU A 50 2.01 -26.56 20.26
CA LEU A 50 1.20 -27.71 19.80
C LEU A 50 1.93 -28.58 18.79
N LEU A 51 2.61 -27.96 17.83
CA LEU A 51 3.31 -28.66 16.75
C LEU A 51 4.74 -28.13 16.58
N GLN A 52 5.60 -29.00 16.15
CA GLN A 52 7.00 -28.72 15.81
C GLN A 52 7.46 -29.65 14.69
N GLU A 53 8.71 -29.52 14.25
CA GLU A 53 9.30 -30.48 13.33
C GLU A 53 9.39 -31.89 13.97
N PRO A 54 9.13 -32.94 13.23
CA PRO A 54 8.92 -33.01 11.78
C PRO A 54 7.44 -32.85 11.34
N GLN A 55 6.49 -32.65 12.27
CA GLN A 55 5.07 -32.54 11.93
C GLN A 55 4.76 -31.29 11.09
N VAL A 56 5.44 -30.18 11.42
CA VAL A 56 5.37 -28.93 10.65
C VAL A 56 6.77 -28.37 10.45
N ALA A 57 6.98 -27.77 9.26
CA ALA A 57 8.21 -27.08 8.94
C ALA A 57 7.87 -25.86 8.07
N ASN A 58 8.40 -24.69 8.43
CA ASN A 58 8.17 -23.41 7.78
C ASN A 58 6.67 -23.11 7.50
N PRO A 59 5.78 -23.21 8.53
CA PRO A 59 4.33 -23.03 8.34
C PRO A 59 4.05 -21.59 7.94
N LEU A 60 3.32 -21.37 6.84
CA LEU A 60 3.02 -20.03 6.31
C LEU A 60 1.56 -19.63 6.50
N TYR A 61 0.65 -20.59 6.41
CA TYR A 61 -0.78 -20.31 6.41
C TYR A 61 -1.53 -21.38 7.21
N LEU A 62 -2.43 -20.91 8.08
CA LEU A 62 -3.30 -21.70 8.94
C LEU A 62 -4.75 -21.58 8.52
N ASN A 63 -5.48 -22.66 8.57
CA ASN A 63 -6.94 -22.66 8.42
C ASN A 63 -7.56 -23.81 9.23
N PHE A 64 -8.80 -23.64 9.69
CA PHE A 64 -9.56 -24.71 10.34
C PHE A 64 -10.72 -25.14 9.45
N ASP A 65 -10.85 -26.46 9.28
CA ASP A 65 -12.00 -27.00 8.57
C ASP A 65 -13.23 -27.13 9.48
N GLU A 66 -14.35 -27.56 8.91
CA GLU A 66 -15.63 -27.72 9.62
C GLU A 66 -15.64 -28.82 10.69
N ARG A 67 -14.58 -29.60 10.79
CA ARG A 67 -14.34 -30.59 11.87
C ARG A 67 -13.49 -30.00 13.00
N GLY A 68 -13.03 -28.76 12.84
CA GLY A 68 -12.11 -28.13 13.78
C GLY A 68 -10.67 -28.59 13.66
N ARG A 69 -10.30 -29.26 12.55
CA ARG A 69 -8.94 -29.72 12.29
C ARG A 69 -8.10 -28.60 11.68
N LEU A 70 -6.84 -28.57 12.04
CA LEU A 70 -5.89 -27.55 11.56
C LEU A 70 -5.26 -27.96 10.22
N TRP A 71 -5.47 -27.14 9.20
CA TRP A 71 -4.82 -27.23 7.90
C TRP A 71 -3.64 -26.29 7.85
N VAL A 72 -2.49 -26.77 7.39
CA VAL A 72 -1.24 -26.00 7.36
C VAL A 72 -0.64 -26.06 5.96
N ALA A 73 -0.40 -24.88 5.35
CA ALA A 73 0.49 -24.79 4.20
C ALA A 73 1.92 -24.59 4.69
N GLN A 74 2.79 -25.53 4.35
CA GLN A 74 4.21 -25.55 4.74
C GLN A 74 5.05 -25.06 3.56
N TYR A 75 5.70 -23.88 3.71
CA TYR A 75 6.41 -23.16 2.66
C TYR A 75 7.92 -23.47 2.66
N ARG A 76 8.25 -24.73 2.54
CA ARG A 76 9.63 -25.26 2.64
C ARG A 76 10.48 -24.99 1.40
N GLN A 77 9.84 -24.60 0.25
CA GLN A 77 10.53 -24.25 -0.98
C GLN A 77 11.13 -22.83 -0.94
N TYR A 78 10.69 -22.00 0.00
CA TYR A 78 11.25 -20.67 0.22
C TYR A 78 12.78 -20.70 0.40
N PRO A 79 13.60 -19.78 -0.16
CA PRO A 79 13.15 -18.59 -0.91
C PRO A 79 13.17 -18.75 -2.45
N TRP A 80 13.50 -19.89 -3.00
CA TRP A 80 13.70 -20.07 -4.44
C TRP A 80 12.75 -21.13 -5.02
N PRO A 81 12.05 -20.80 -6.14
CA PRO A 81 11.23 -21.78 -6.82
C PRO A 81 12.07 -22.93 -7.39
N ALA A 82 11.59 -24.18 -7.24
CA ALA A 82 12.26 -25.35 -7.78
C ALA A 82 12.27 -25.32 -9.32
N GLY A 83 13.39 -25.74 -9.90
CA GLY A 83 13.55 -25.96 -11.35
C GLY A 83 13.68 -24.68 -12.18
N LEU A 84 13.50 -23.49 -11.61
CA LEU A 84 13.63 -22.24 -12.34
C LEU A 84 15.06 -21.69 -12.23
N LYS A 85 15.60 -21.31 -13.38
CA LYS A 85 16.93 -20.70 -13.45
C LYS A 85 16.79 -19.18 -13.43
N LEU A 86 17.35 -18.55 -12.39
CA LEU A 86 17.49 -17.10 -12.32
C LEU A 86 18.47 -16.61 -13.39
N ILE A 87 18.02 -15.66 -14.25
CA ILE A 87 18.87 -15.02 -15.27
C ILE A 87 19.43 -13.71 -14.73
N SER A 88 18.54 -12.86 -14.17
CA SER A 88 18.87 -11.52 -13.70
C SER A 88 17.78 -11.01 -12.75
N ARG A 89 17.95 -9.78 -12.30
CA ARG A 89 16.88 -8.98 -11.69
C ARG A 89 16.56 -7.81 -12.59
N ASP A 90 15.28 -7.48 -12.70
CA ASP A 90 14.86 -6.31 -13.45
C ASP A 90 15.14 -4.99 -12.71
N ASN A 91 14.76 -3.87 -13.32
CA ASN A 91 14.96 -2.54 -12.76
C ASN A 91 14.11 -2.26 -11.51
N VAL A 92 13.13 -3.12 -11.19
CA VAL A 92 12.25 -3.01 -10.03
C VAL A 92 12.48 -4.13 -9.01
N TRP A 93 13.63 -4.79 -9.05
CA TRP A 93 14.07 -5.84 -8.15
C TRP A 93 13.31 -7.15 -8.24
N ARG A 94 12.60 -7.39 -9.33
CA ARG A 94 11.95 -8.67 -9.60
C ARG A 94 12.96 -9.63 -10.20
N ASN A 95 12.93 -10.86 -9.73
CA ASN A 95 13.73 -11.93 -10.31
C ASN A 95 13.22 -12.27 -11.72
N VAL A 96 14.13 -12.37 -12.67
CA VAL A 96 13.83 -12.78 -14.04
C VAL A 96 14.30 -14.23 -14.21
N TYR A 97 13.35 -15.11 -14.45
CA TYR A 97 13.60 -16.53 -14.64
C TYR A 97 13.60 -16.93 -16.11
N GLN A 98 14.45 -17.91 -16.44
CA GLN A 98 14.50 -18.47 -17.79
C GLN A 98 13.30 -19.43 -18.01
N PRO A 99 12.51 -19.27 -19.09
CA PRO A 99 11.50 -20.25 -19.45
C PRO A 99 12.12 -21.63 -19.78
N PRO A 100 11.39 -22.76 -19.66
CA PRO A 100 9.95 -22.81 -19.32
C PRO A 100 9.66 -22.61 -17.82
N PHE A 101 8.50 -22.04 -17.52
CA PHE A 101 7.98 -21.99 -16.16
C PHE A 101 7.41 -23.36 -15.77
N ALA A 102 7.30 -23.58 -14.45
CA ALA A 102 6.74 -24.82 -13.92
C ALA A 102 5.31 -25.04 -14.43
N PRO A 103 4.97 -26.19 -15.00
CA PRO A 103 3.59 -26.55 -15.29
C PRO A 103 2.79 -26.74 -13.98
N PRO A 104 1.46 -26.83 -14.03
CA PRO A 104 0.69 -27.21 -12.86
C PRO A 104 1.13 -28.57 -12.30
N PRO A 105 1.10 -28.79 -10.96
CA PRO A 105 1.35 -30.10 -10.37
C PRO A 105 0.33 -31.15 -10.89
N PRO A 106 0.58 -32.46 -10.71
CA PRO A 106 1.65 -33.06 -9.93
C PRO A 106 2.99 -33.13 -10.64
N HIS A 107 4.06 -33.10 -9.85
CA HIS A 107 5.41 -33.33 -10.35
C HIS A 107 5.94 -34.65 -9.80
N ASP A 108 6.41 -35.53 -10.65
CA ASP A 108 7.05 -36.78 -10.24
C ASP A 108 8.43 -36.51 -9.60
N GLU A 109 9.02 -37.54 -8.95
CA GLU A 109 10.29 -37.39 -8.24
C GLU A 109 11.46 -36.98 -9.14
N SER A 110 11.38 -37.26 -10.43
CA SER A 110 12.43 -36.88 -11.40
C SER A 110 12.27 -35.48 -11.97
N SER A 111 11.14 -34.82 -11.73
CA SER A 111 10.86 -33.50 -12.24
C SER A 111 11.71 -32.44 -11.55
N PRO A 112 12.39 -31.55 -12.30
CA PRO A 112 13.11 -30.44 -11.71
C PRO A 112 12.18 -29.44 -11.00
N PHE A 113 10.88 -29.43 -11.35
CA PHE A 113 9.89 -28.54 -10.79
C PHE A 113 9.22 -29.04 -9.49
N ARG A 114 9.54 -30.30 -9.06
CA ARG A 114 9.05 -30.80 -7.79
C ARG A 114 9.66 -30.00 -6.65
N GLY A 115 8.81 -29.29 -5.91
CA GLY A 115 9.18 -28.50 -4.75
C GLY A 115 9.17 -29.31 -3.45
N LYS A 116 9.34 -28.62 -2.33
CA LYS A 116 9.33 -29.18 -0.98
C LYS A 116 8.07 -28.84 -0.20
N ASP A 117 7.17 -28.02 -0.78
CA ASP A 117 5.99 -27.55 -0.08
C ASP A 117 4.96 -28.66 0.05
N SER A 118 4.20 -28.60 1.13
CA SER A 118 3.15 -29.57 1.44
C SER A 118 1.94 -28.89 2.10
N ILE A 119 0.78 -29.53 1.96
CA ILE A 119 -0.43 -29.21 2.70
C ILE A 119 -0.69 -30.36 3.66
N THR A 120 -0.76 -30.04 4.96
CA THR A 120 -0.97 -31.04 6.01
C THR A 120 -2.21 -30.73 6.84
N VAL A 121 -2.79 -31.78 7.41
CA VAL A 121 -3.96 -31.75 8.29
C VAL A 121 -3.58 -32.34 9.63
N HIS A 122 -3.94 -31.67 10.71
CA HIS A 122 -3.64 -32.07 12.07
C HIS A 122 -4.94 -32.12 12.87
N GLU A 123 -5.20 -33.24 13.52
CA GLU A 123 -6.42 -33.54 14.25
C GLU A 123 -6.11 -33.89 15.72
N ASP A 124 -6.86 -33.34 16.65
CA ASP A 124 -6.94 -33.77 18.06
C ASP A 124 -8.07 -34.78 18.15
N THR A 125 -7.74 -36.05 18.23
CA THR A 125 -8.73 -37.16 18.13
C THR A 125 -9.35 -37.52 19.46
N ASP A 126 -8.74 -37.19 20.59
CA ASP A 126 -9.23 -37.47 21.92
C ASP A 126 -9.76 -36.26 22.70
N GLY A 127 -9.62 -35.05 22.13
CA GLY A 127 -10.18 -33.80 22.68
C GLY A 127 -9.36 -33.24 23.85
N ASP A 128 -8.07 -33.58 23.96
CA ASP A 128 -7.21 -33.09 25.03
C ASP A 128 -6.55 -31.73 24.70
N GLY A 129 -6.76 -31.25 23.49
CA GLY A 129 -6.22 -29.98 22.96
C GLY A 129 -4.83 -30.11 22.38
N VAL A 130 -4.33 -31.32 22.14
CA VAL A 130 -3.07 -31.62 21.47
C VAL A 130 -3.37 -32.38 20.17
N PHE A 131 -2.74 -31.99 19.07
CA PHE A 131 -2.90 -32.68 17.80
C PHE A 131 -2.11 -33.99 17.83
N ASP A 132 -2.79 -35.14 17.79
CA ASP A 132 -2.22 -36.47 17.88
C ASP A 132 -2.26 -37.23 16.54
N GLN A 133 -3.05 -36.78 15.56
CA GLN A 133 -3.07 -37.31 14.21
C GLN A 133 -2.61 -36.31 13.17
N HIS A 134 -1.69 -36.74 12.28
CA HIS A 134 -1.12 -35.91 11.24
C HIS A 134 -1.22 -36.57 9.88
N LYS A 135 -1.74 -35.88 8.88
CA LYS A 135 -1.92 -36.37 7.52
C LYS A 135 -1.40 -35.37 6.50
N THR A 136 -0.69 -35.85 5.49
CA THR A 136 -0.33 -35.06 4.32
C THR A 136 -1.43 -35.18 3.27
N PHE A 137 -2.06 -34.04 2.91
CA PHE A 137 -3.04 -33.97 1.83
C PHE A 137 -2.35 -33.86 0.48
N LEU A 138 -1.33 -32.99 0.36
CA LEU A 138 -0.51 -32.80 -0.83
C LEU A 138 0.94 -32.61 -0.44
N ASP A 139 1.84 -33.09 -1.28
CA ASP A 139 3.29 -32.84 -1.17
C ASP A 139 3.92 -32.53 -2.54
N GLY A 140 5.21 -32.17 -2.54
CA GLY A 140 5.94 -31.89 -3.77
C GLY A 140 5.48 -30.63 -4.50
N LEU A 141 4.75 -29.75 -3.81
CA LEU A 141 4.31 -28.46 -4.33
C LEU A 141 5.48 -27.47 -4.42
N ASN A 142 5.31 -26.46 -5.25
CA ASN A 142 6.35 -25.46 -5.53
C ASN A 142 5.76 -24.07 -5.37
N LEU A 143 6.09 -23.38 -4.28
CA LEU A 143 5.56 -22.08 -3.86
C LEU A 143 4.07 -22.14 -3.40
N ALA A 144 3.67 -23.14 -2.65
CA ALA A 144 2.32 -23.22 -2.11
C ALA A 144 2.15 -22.30 -0.90
N THR A 145 1.27 -21.30 -1.01
CA THR A 145 1.13 -20.24 0.01
C THR A 145 -0.16 -20.33 0.82
N ALA A 146 -1.18 -21.06 0.38
CA ALA A 146 -2.43 -21.21 1.12
C ALA A 146 -3.22 -22.45 0.67
N ALA A 147 -4.06 -22.97 1.58
CA ALA A 147 -5.04 -24.03 1.31
C ALA A 147 -6.37 -23.72 2.00
N LEU A 148 -7.47 -23.75 1.26
CA LEU A 148 -8.80 -23.38 1.76
C LEU A 148 -9.83 -24.44 1.39
N LYS A 149 -10.50 -25.03 2.40
CA LYS A 149 -11.54 -26.05 2.20
C LYS A 149 -12.89 -25.43 1.83
N GLY A 150 -13.63 -26.12 0.97
CA GLY A 150 -14.99 -25.76 0.57
C GLY A 150 -15.37 -26.30 -0.81
N ARG A 151 -16.64 -26.26 -1.14
CA ARG A 151 -17.18 -26.71 -2.44
C ARG A 151 -16.83 -28.16 -2.80
N GLY A 152 -16.68 -29.03 -1.81
CA GLY A 152 -16.35 -30.45 -2.00
C GLY A 152 -14.89 -30.72 -2.37
N GLY A 153 -13.99 -29.90 -1.87
CA GLY A 153 -12.54 -30.07 -2.07
C GLY A 153 -11.73 -28.98 -1.42
N VAL A 154 -10.53 -28.76 -1.94
CA VAL A 154 -9.54 -27.84 -1.39
C VAL A 154 -9.02 -26.91 -2.49
N PHE A 155 -9.12 -25.61 -2.30
CA PHE A 155 -8.48 -24.60 -3.11
C PHE A 155 -7.05 -24.40 -2.62
N VAL A 156 -6.08 -24.44 -3.53
CA VAL A 156 -4.66 -24.30 -3.20
C VAL A 156 -4.07 -23.13 -4.00
N MET A 157 -3.54 -22.13 -3.31
CA MET A 157 -2.75 -21.08 -3.91
C MET A 157 -1.32 -21.58 -4.09
N ASN A 158 -0.95 -21.85 -5.32
CA ASN A 158 0.37 -22.33 -5.72
C ASN A 158 0.86 -21.49 -6.92
N PRO A 159 1.29 -20.23 -6.71
CA PRO A 159 1.70 -19.37 -7.81
C PRO A 159 2.61 -20.08 -8.82
N PRO A 160 2.36 -19.93 -10.14
CA PRO A 160 1.45 -18.97 -10.77
C PRO A 160 -0.03 -19.41 -10.88
N TYR A 161 -0.48 -20.40 -10.12
CA TYR A 161 -1.80 -21.01 -10.26
C TYR A 161 -2.67 -20.89 -9.00
N LEU A 162 -3.98 -20.70 -9.20
CA LEU A 162 -5.01 -21.12 -8.24
C LEU A 162 -5.56 -22.46 -8.68
N LEU A 163 -5.43 -23.46 -7.83
CA LEU A 163 -5.77 -24.86 -8.10
C LEU A 163 -6.96 -25.31 -7.26
N PHE A 164 -7.73 -26.28 -7.75
CA PHE A 164 -8.75 -26.96 -6.99
C PHE A 164 -8.55 -28.46 -7.06
N TYR A 165 -8.51 -29.10 -5.88
CA TYR A 165 -8.44 -30.54 -5.71
C TYR A 165 -9.78 -31.02 -5.13
N ALA A 166 -10.53 -31.79 -5.88
CA ALA A 166 -11.77 -32.40 -5.39
C ALA A 166 -11.44 -33.47 -4.33
N ASP A 167 -12.25 -33.50 -3.26
CA ASP A 167 -12.24 -34.48 -2.19
C ASP A 167 -13.70 -34.68 -1.77
N ARG A 168 -14.47 -35.40 -2.63
CA ARG A 168 -15.93 -35.45 -2.53
C ARG A 168 -16.43 -36.36 -1.42
N ASP A 169 -15.64 -37.35 -1.05
CA ASP A 169 -15.92 -38.28 0.06
C ASP A 169 -15.34 -37.77 1.40
N ASP A 170 -14.66 -36.62 1.39
CA ASP A 170 -14.10 -35.93 2.57
C ASP A 170 -13.17 -36.85 3.39
N ASN A 171 -12.35 -37.65 2.65
CA ASN A 171 -11.42 -38.58 3.25
C ASN A 171 -9.99 -38.05 3.39
N ASP A 172 -9.76 -36.75 3.06
CA ASP A 172 -8.49 -36.05 3.04
C ASP A 172 -7.47 -36.66 2.07
N VAL A 173 -7.95 -37.20 0.99
CA VAL A 173 -7.16 -37.67 -0.16
C VAL A 173 -7.82 -37.09 -1.41
N PRO A 174 -7.09 -36.34 -2.23
CA PRO A 174 -7.69 -35.82 -3.45
C PRO A 174 -8.25 -36.91 -4.34
N ASP A 175 -9.44 -36.74 -4.90
CA ASP A 175 -10.02 -37.68 -5.89
C ASP A 175 -9.05 -37.89 -7.08
N SER A 176 -8.19 -36.92 -7.33
CA SER A 176 -7.13 -36.97 -8.33
C SER A 176 -5.98 -36.04 -7.91
N LEU A 177 -4.73 -36.53 -8.09
CA LEU A 177 -3.55 -35.68 -7.92
C LEU A 177 -3.42 -34.62 -9.05
N GLN A 178 -4.13 -34.81 -10.18
CA GLN A 178 -4.23 -33.78 -11.22
C GLN A 178 -5.31 -32.75 -10.83
N PRO A 179 -4.92 -31.50 -10.49
CA PRO A 179 -5.87 -30.48 -10.08
C PRO A 179 -6.67 -29.92 -11.26
N GLN A 180 -7.80 -29.31 -10.95
CA GLN A 180 -8.43 -28.35 -11.84
C GLN A 180 -7.68 -27.02 -11.69
N VAL A 181 -7.11 -26.49 -12.76
CA VAL A 181 -6.57 -25.12 -12.79
C VAL A 181 -7.73 -24.15 -12.95
N LEU A 182 -7.91 -23.27 -11.98
CA LEU A 182 -8.97 -22.25 -11.99
C LEU A 182 -8.47 -20.93 -12.58
N LEU A 183 -7.28 -20.51 -12.14
CA LEU A 183 -6.60 -19.29 -12.57
C LEU A 183 -5.11 -19.60 -12.83
N SER A 184 -4.50 -18.84 -13.74
CA SER A 184 -3.05 -18.84 -13.95
C SER A 184 -2.53 -17.44 -14.20
N GLY A 185 -1.22 -17.23 -14.08
CA GLY A 185 -0.56 -15.97 -14.40
C GLY A 185 -0.31 -15.05 -13.22
N PHE A 186 -0.40 -15.56 -11.98
CA PHE A 186 0.13 -14.85 -10.81
C PHE A 186 1.65 -14.77 -10.87
N GLY A 187 2.22 -13.63 -10.45
CA GLY A 187 3.66 -13.41 -10.46
C GLY A 187 4.42 -14.29 -9.47
N ILE A 188 5.66 -14.64 -9.83
CA ILE A 188 6.58 -15.44 -9.01
C ILE A 188 7.96 -14.78 -8.89
N GLU A 189 8.07 -13.52 -9.29
CA GLU A 189 9.33 -12.80 -9.39
C GLU A 189 9.98 -12.54 -8.03
N ASP A 190 9.17 -12.55 -6.95
CA ASP A 190 9.65 -12.37 -5.58
C ASP A 190 8.82 -13.22 -4.61
N THR A 191 9.43 -14.27 -4.07
CA THR A 191 8.77 -15.22 -3.17
C THR A 191 8.30 -14.62 -1.82
N HIS A 192 8.74 -13.38 -1.50
CA HIS A 192 8.24 -12.61 -0.35
C HIS A 192 6.99 -11.79 -0.67
N SER A 193 6.55 -11.79 -1.93
CA SER A 193 5.49 -10.92 -2.45
C SER A 193 4.48 -11.65 -3.32
N ILE A 194 4.59 -12.98 -3.45
CA ILE A 194 3.69 -13.77 -4.29
C ILE A 194 2.26 -13.77 -3.74
N SER A 195 1.33 -14.19 -4.58
CA SER A 195 -0.08 -14.29 -4.17
C SER A 195 -0.26 -15.29 -3.03
N ASN A 196 -1.08 -14.92 -2.04
CA ASN A 196 -1.18 -15.62 -0.76
C ASN A 196 -2.57 -15.47 -0.13
N SER A 197 -2.80 -16.18 0.97
CA SER A 197 -3.91 -16.00 1.90
C SER A 197 -5.28 -16.14 1.25
N LEU A 198 -5.77 -17.37 1.16
CA LEU A 198 -7.14 -17.63 0.71
C LEU A 198 -8.12 -17.54 1.87
N ARG A 199 -9.20 -16.73 1.74
CA ARG A 199 -10.25 -16.63 2.74
C ARG A 199 -11.63 -16.54 2.09
N TRP A 200 -12.62 -17.25 2.65
CA TRP A 200 -14.00 -17.08 2.23
C TRP A 200 -14.53 -15.73 2.69
N GLY A 201 -14.97 -14.92 1.74
CA GLY A 201 -15.74 -13.73 2.05
C GLY A 201 -17.20 -14.07 2.36
N PRO A 202 -17.92 -13.20 3.09
CA PRO A 202 -19.32 -13.43 3.44
C PRO A 202 -20.26 -13.42 2.22
N ASP A 203 -19.76 -12.93 1.08
CA ASP A 203 -20.43 -12.91 -0.23
C ASP A 203 -20.24 -14.20 -1.04
N GLY A 204 -19.50 -15.18 -0.52
CA GLY A 204 -19.22 -16.46 -1.18
C GLY A 204 -18.07 -16.41 -2.18
N TRP A 205 -17.36 -15.29 -2.28
CA TRP A 205 -16.11 -15.19 -3.01
C TRP A 205 -14.94 -15.69 -2.17
N ILE A 206 -13.92 -16.21 -2.83
CA ILE A 206 -12.61 -16.45 -2.23
C ILE A 206 -11.77 -15.19 -2.45
N TYR A 207 -11.26 -14.63 -1.37
CA TYR A 207 -10.33 -13.50 -1.40
C TYR A 207 -8.90 -13.96 -1.20
N GLY A 208 -7.98 -13.25 -1.84
CA GLY A 208 -6.55 -13.40 -1.65
C GLY A 208 -5.83 -12.07 -1.84
N THR A 209 -4.58 -12.04 -1.46
CA THR A 209 -3.72 -10.86 -1.64
C THR A 209 -2.54 -11.18 -2.55
N GLN A 210 -1.97 -10.13 -3.11
CA GLN A 210 -0.69 -10.16 -3.83
C GLN A 210 0.20 -9.09 -3.21
N GLY A 211 1.47 -9.40 -3.00
CA GLY A 211 2.41 -8.45 -2.44
C GLY A 211 3.00 -7.49 -3.49
N SER A 212 3.97 -6.69 -3.06
CA SER A 212 4.37 -5.48 -3.77
C SER A 212 5.27 -5.68 -4.99
N THR A 213 6.09 -6.73 -5.00
CA THR A 213 7.17 -6.89 -5.99
C THR A 213 6.89 -7.90 -7.09
N VAL A 214 5.65 -8.29 -7.27
CA VAL A 214 5.23 -9.19 -8.34
C VAL A 214 4.28 -8.51 -9.31
N SER A 215 4.24 -9.02 -10.54
CA SER A 215 3.29 -8.63 -11.56
C SER A 215 2.41 -9.83 -11.89
N ALA A 216 1.16 -9.59 -12.21
CA ALA A 216 0.25 -10.64 -12.62
C ALA A 216 -0.42 -10.32 -13.94
N ALA A 217 -0.67 -11.36 -14.73
CA ALA A 217 -1.50 -11.35 -15.93
C ALA A 217 -2.44 -12.56 -15.81
N VAL A 218 -3.52 -12.39 -15.03
CA VAL A 218 -4.36 -13.51 -14.59
C VAL A 218 -5.35 -13.91 -15.67
N PHE A 219 -5.26 -15.17 -16.09
CA PHE A 219 -6.20 -15.84 -16.99
C PHE A 219 -7.15 -16.72 -16.20
N ARG A 220 -8.44 -16.68 -16.56
CA ARG A 220 -9.41 -17.66 -16.11
C ARG A 220 -9.34 -18.93 -16.97
N HIS A 221 -9.66 -20.07 -16.36
CA HIS A 221 -9.63 -21.37 -17.01
C HIS A 221 -11.03 -21.99 -17.07
N ASP A 222 -11.27 -22.77 -18.11
CA ASP A 222 -12.48 -23.58 -18.25
C ASP A 222 -12.43 -24.84 -17.38
N LYS A 223 -13.50 -25.63 -17.40
CA LYS A 223 -13.59 -26.89 -16.65
C LYS A 223 -12.54 -27.96 -17.07
N ASN A 224 -11.87 -27.79 -18.18
CA ASN A 224 -10.79 -28.64 -18.67
C ASN A 224 -9.40 -28.08 -18.37
N SER A 225 -9.31 -27.12 -17.48
CA SER A 225 -8.06 -26.46 -17.08
C SER A 225 -7.35 -25.76 -18.26
N ARG A 226 -8.10 -25.19 -19.21
CA ARG A 226 -7.56 -24.42 -20.34
C ARG A 226 -7.93 -22.96 -20.19
N PRO A 227 -7.00 -22.01 -20.51
CA PRO A 227 -7.36 -20.60 -20.56
C PRO A 227 -8.60 -20.40 -21.45
N ILE A 228 -9.53 -19.56 -21.02
CA ILE A 228 -10.73 -19.24 -21.80
C ILE A 228 -10.30 -18.52 -23.07
N ALA A 229 -10.71 -19.07 -24.23
CA ALA A 229 -10.31 -18.51 -25.52
C ALA A 229 -10.80 -17.07 -25.68
N ASP A 230 -10.01 -16.25 -26.33
CA ASP A 230 -10.28 -14.84 -26.66
C ASP A 230 -10.45 -13.90 -25.44
N GLU A 231 -10.23 -14.39 -24.22
CA GLU A 231 -10.23 -13.55 -23.01
C GLU A 231 -8.85 -12.92 -22.79
N GLN A 232 -8.85 -11.61 -22.55
CA GLN A 232 -7.63 -10.92 -22.17
C GLN A 232 -7.34 -11.12 -20.68
N PRO A 233 -6.09 -11.30 -20.29
CA PRO A 233 -5.73 -11.42 -18.87
C PRO A 233 -5.99 -10.12 -18.10
N VAL A 234 -6.33 -10.27 -16.83
CA VAL A 234 -6.38 -9.13 -15.92
C VAL A 234 -4.97 -8.82 -15.44
N HIS A 235 -4.44 -7.68 -15.89
CA HIS A 235 -3.10 -7.24 -15.50
C HIS A 235 -3.12 -6.49 -14.18
N SER A 236 -2.13 -6.74 -13.34
CA SER A 236 -1.86 -5.96 -12.13
C SER A 236 -0.36 -5.94 -11.81
N MET A 237 0.10 -4.86 -11.18
CA MET A 237 1.47 -4.71 -10.72
C MET A 237 1.46 -4.35 -9.23
N GLY A 238 2.26 -5.06 -8.43
CA GLY A 238 2.39 -4.80 -7.00
C GLY A 238 1.14 -5.17 -6.20
N GLN A 239 1.05 -4.61 -5.01
CA GLN A 239 0.01 -4.93 -4.04
C GLN A 239 -1.40 -4.78 -4.57
N ASN A 240 -2.22 -5.80 -4.31
CA ASN A 240 -3.67 -5.76 -4.48
C ASN A 240 -4.36 -6.79 -3.58
N VAL A 241 -5.66 -6.58 -3.37
CA VAL A 241 -6.59 -7.60 -2.90
C VAL A 241 -7.40 -8.05 -4.10
N TRP A 242 -7.38 -9.34 -4.38
CA TRP A 242 -8.14 -9.95 -5.46
C TRP A 242 -9.20 -10.90 -4.91
N ARG A 243 -10.17 -11.27 -5.75
CA ARG A 243 -11.18 -12.28 -5.38
C ARG A 243 -11.60 -13.14 -6.57
N TYR A 244 -12.01 -14.36 -6.27
CA TYR A 244 -12.51 -15.34 -7.22
C TYR A 244 -13.85 -15.93 -6.76
N HIS A 245 -14.85 -15.98 -7.65
CA HIS A 245 -16.14 -16.59 -7.39
C HIS A 245 -16.19 -17.97 -8.03
N PRO A 246 -16.20 -19.06 -7.24
CA PRO A 246 -16.06 -20.42 -7.78
C PRO A 246 -17.18 -20.82 -8.75
N GLU A 247 -18.44 -20.46 -8.44
CA GLU A 247 -19.59 -20.86 -9.24
C GLU A 247 -19.76 -20.01 -10.51
N GLN A 248 -19.36 -18.73 -10.47
CA GLN A 248 -19.45 -17.83 -11.61
C GLN A 248 -18.20 -17.85 -12.47
N HIS A 249 -17.13 -18.51 -11.99
CA HIS A 249 -15.81 -18.49 -12.60
C HIS A 249 -15.32 -17.06 -12.90
N ARG A 250 -15.59 -16.12 -11.96
CA ARG A 250 -15.20 -14.71 -12.09
C ARG A 250 -13.97 -14.44 -11.26
N TYR A 251 -13.04 -13.71 -11.84
CA TYR A 251 -11.88 -13.12 -11.15
C TYR A 251 -11.93 -11.62 -11.27
N GLU A 252 -11.62 -10.90 -10.21
CA GLU A 252 -11.45 -9.45 -10.24
C GLU A 252 -10.47 -8.98 -9.18
N VAL A 253 -9.80 -7.87 -9.45
CA VAL A 253 -9.07 -7.10 -8.45
C VAL A 253 -10.10 -6.33 -7.63
N PHE A 254 -10.21 -6.65 -6.34
CA PHE A 254 -11.15 -6.02 -5.42
C PHE A 254 -10.72 -4.59 -5.07
N ALA A 255 -9.42 -4.42 -4.79
CA ALA A 255 -8.79 -3.13 -4.51
C ALA A 255 -7.30 -3.18 -4.89
N GLU A 256 -6.73 -2.07 -5.33
CA GLU A 256 -5.38 -2.00 -5.87
C GLU A 256 -4.51 -1.03 -5.10
N GLY A 257 -3.29 -1.44 -4.77
CA GLY A 257 -2.32 -0.65 -4.01
C GLY A 257 -2.21 -1.08 -2.55
N GLY A 258 -1.45 -0.34 -1.77
CA GLY A 258 -1.08 -0.67 -0.40
C GLY A 258 0.38 -1.08 -0.27
N GLY A 259 0.74 -1.71 0.85
CA GLY A 259 2.10 -2.19 1.12
C GLY A 259 2.33 -3.64 0.72
N ASN A 260 3.52 -4.16 1.01
CA ASN A 260 3.80 -5.59 0.88
C ASN A 260 3.28 -6.30 2.12
N ALA A 261 2.20 -7.06 1.98
CA ALA A 261 1.60 -7.77 3.08
C ALA A 261 1.20 -9.18 2.71
N PHE A 262 1.09 -10.00 3.72
CA PHE A 262 0.41 -11.28 3.70
C PHE A 262 -0.86 -11.16 4.53
N GLY A 263 -1.88 -11.95 4.22
CA GLY A 263 -3.13 -11.93 4.95
C GLY A 263 -4.22 -11.08 4.30
N VAL A 264 -5.41 -11.60 4.30
CA VAL A 264 -6.67 -10.89 4.07
C VAL A 264 -7.60 -11.22 5.23
N GLU A 265 -8.15 -10.19 5.85
CA GLU A 265 -8.98 -10.30 7.05
C GLU A 265 -10.32 -9.61 6.87
N PHE A 266 -11.34 -10.10 7.56
CA PHE A 266 -12.66 -9.50 7.65
C PHE A 266 -12.99 -9.19 9.11
N ASP A 267 -13.76 -8.14 9.38
CA ASP A 267 -14.43 -7.96 10.67
C ASP A 267 -15.88 -8.46 10.62
N SER A 268 -16.58 -8.38 11.75
CA SER A 268 -18.01 -8.77 11.86
C SER A 268 -18.94 -7.97 10.97
N ALA A 269 -18.51 -6.83 10.45
CA ALA A 269 -19.27 -6.08 9.44
C ALA A 269 -18.89 -6.48 8.01
N GLY A 270 -17.98 -7.42 7.82
CA GLY A 270 -17.49 -7.89 6.52
C GLY A 270 -16.61 -6.87 5.78
N ARG A 271 -15.95 -5.94 6.52
CA ARG A 271 -14.95 -5.04 5.95
C ARG A 271 -13.66 -5.80 5.71
N VAL A 272 -12.92 -5.40 4.67
CA VAL A 272 -11.71 -6.10 4.20
C VAL A 272 -10.47 -5.37 4.69
N TYR A 273 -9.51 -6.11 5.23
CA TYR A 273 -8.25 -5.59 5.73
C TYR A 273 -7.07 -6.43 5.26
N SER A 274 -5.88 -5.83 5.31
CA SER A 274 -4.60 -6.54 5.15
C SER A 274 -3.51 -5.81 5.93
N GLY A 275 -2.49 -6.53 6.37
CA GLY A 275 -1.33 -5.97 7.03
C GLY A 275 -0.48 -5.09 6.12
N HIS A 276 0.67 -4.62 6.61
CA HIS A 276 1.55 -3.73 5.87
C HIS A 276 3.03 -3.92 6.25
N ASN A 277 3.89 -4.05 5.24
CA ASN A 277 5.34 -4.05 5.41
C ASN A 277 5.90 -2.61 5.38
N GLY A 278 5.45 -1.76 6.24
CA GLY A 278 5.94 -0.39 6.40
C GLY A 278 5.80 0.05 7.85
N GLY A 279 6.32 1.21 8.19
CA GLY A 279 6.06 1.86 9.46
C GLY A 279 4.72 2.62 9.45
N ASP A 280 4.37 3.17 10.61
CA ASP A 280 3.31 4.16 10.81
C ASP A 280 1.88 3.65 10.65
N THR A 281 1.66 2.34 10.46
CA THR A 281 0.32 1.76 10.39
C THR A 281 0.32 0.26 10.70
N ARG A 282 -0.83 -0.27 11.16
CA ARG A 282 -1.06 -1.71 11.27
C ARG A 282 -1.60 -2.32 9.97
N GLY A 283 -1.94 -1.51 8.98
CA GLY A 283 -2.40 -2.03 7.69
C GLY A 283 -3.39 -1.11 6.99
N PHE A 284 -4.13 -1.69 6.08
CA PHE A 284 -5.08 -1.02 5.22
C PHE A 284 -6.49 -1.56 5.44
N HIS A 285 -7.47 -0.66 5.43
CA HIS A 285 -8.88 -0.98 5.26
C HIS A 285 -9.22 -0.84 3.77
N TYR A 286 -9.58 -1.94 3.12
CA TYR A 286 -9.86 -1.99 1.68
C TYR A 286 -11.34 -1.90 1.38
N VAL A 287 -11.69 -1.04 0.41
CA VAL A 287 -13.05 -0.93 -0.13
C VAL A 287 -13.09 -1.31 -1.59
N GLN A 288 -14.23 -1.79 -2.04
CA GLN A 288 -14.42 -2.31 -3.40
C GLN A 288 -14.12 -1.24 -4.46
N GLY A 289 -13.15 -1.53 -5.33
CA GLY A 289 -12.72 -0.62 -6.39
C GLY A 289 -11.84 0.53 -5.90
N GLY A 290 -11.33 0.48 -4.67
CA GLY A 290 -10.43 1.47 -4.10
C GLY A 290 -9.01 1.39 -4.68
N TYR A 291 -8.36 2.56 -4.80
CA TYR A 291 -6.95 2.69 -5.16
C TYR A 291 -6.19 3.24 -3.98
N TYR A 292 -5.12 2.54 -3.59
CA TYR A 292 -4.32 2.84 -2.41
C TYR A 292 -2.92 3.27 -2.79
N LEU A 293 -2.30 4.08 -1.96
CA LEU A 293 -0.93 4.53 -2.18
C LEU A 293 -0.02 3.31 -2.37
N LYS A 294 0.64 3.24 -3.52
CA LYS A 294 1.73 2.31 -3.77
C LYS A 294 3.04 2.97 -3.43
N ASN A 295 3.89 2.28 -2.70
CA ASN A 295 5.26 2.74 -2.52
C ASN A 295 5.99 2.70 -3.85
N PHE A 296 6.76 3.76 -4.09
CA PHE A 296 7.29 4.09 -5.40
C PHE A 296 8.24 3.01 -5.96
N GLY A 297 8.11 2.79 -7.24
CA GLY A 297 9.04 1.99 -8.01
C GLY A 297 8.89 0.48 -7.86
N LYS A 298 8.95 -0.04 -6.66
CA LYS A 298 8.89 -1.47 -6.38
C LYS A 298 7.49 -2.05 -6.57
N HIS A 299 6.46 -1.27 -6.29
CA HIS A 299 5.06 -1.67 -6.31
C HIS A 299 4.37 -1.53 -7.68
N GLY A 300 5.03 -0.89 -8.66
CA GLY A 300 4.47 -0.69 -10.00
C GLY A 300 3.35 0.36 -10.07
N LEU A 301 2.72 0.45 -11.26
CA LEU A 301 1.66 1.39 -11.55
C LEU A 301 0.29 0.85 -11.16
N HIS A 302 -0.68 1.76 -10.96
CA HIS A 302 -2.09 1.38 -10.95
C HIS A 302 -2.57 1.04 -12.35
N SER A 303 -3.55 0.13 -12.43
CA SER A 303 -4.18 -0.26 -13.69
C SER A 303 -4.97 0.91 -14.31
N ASN A 304 -5.54 1.79 -13.48
CA ASN A 304 -6.19 3.02 -13.94
C ASN A 304 -5.21 4.21 -13.90
N PRO A 305 -4.84 4.79 -15.05
CA PRO A 305 -3.92 5.94 -15.10
C PRO A 305 -4.57 7.27 -14.65
N PHE A 306 -5.88 7.28 -14.40
CA PHE A 306 -6.64 8.48 -14.03
C PHE A 306 -7.07 8.50 -12.56
N THR A 307 -6.40 7.77 -11.71
CA THR A 307 -6.70 7.76 -10.26
C THR A 307 -6.52 9.14 -9.63
N PHE A 308 -5.43 9.85 -9.96
CA PHE A 308 -5.04 11.21 -9.55
C PHE A 308 -5.01 11.48 -8.04
N ALA A 309 -5.46 10.52 -7.24
CA ALA A 309 -5.38 10.51 -5.79
C ALA A 309 -5.43 9.06 -5.30
N TYR A 310 -5.10 8.82 -4.05
CA TYR A 310 -5.04 7.49 -3.46
C TYR A 310 -5.50 7.52 -2.02
N TYR A 311 -6.01 6.41 -1.54
CA TYR A 311 -6.23 6.21 -0.11
C TYR A 311 -4.91 5.96 0.61
N GLY A 312 -4.80 6.49 1.82
CA GLY A 312 -3.74 6.13 2.75
C GLY A 312 -4.04 4.81 3.47
N ALA A 313 -3.06 4.36 4.23
CA ALA A 313 -3.24 3.31 5.23
C ALA A 313 -4.13 3.79 6.39
N MET A 314 -4.61 2.87 7.22
CA MET A 314 -5.28 3.23 8.49
C MET A 314 -4.36 4.12 9.33
N ARG A 315 -4.89 5.23 9.85
CA ARG A 315 -4.13 6.11 10.75
C ARG A 315 -3.71 5.34 12.00
N HIS A 316 -2.50 5.62 12.47
CA HIS A 316 -1.94 4.99 13.66
C HIS A 316 -1.05 5.98 14.40
N HIS A 317 -0.85 5.79 15.71
CA HIS A 317 0.24 6.46 16.42
C HIS A 317 1.58 5.87 15.96
N PRO A 318 2.72 6.59 16.14
CA PRO A 318 4.02 6.11 15.71
C PRO A 318 4.24 4.66 16.16
N VAL A 319 4.44 3.78 15.20
CA VAL A 319 4.69 2.36 15.43
C VAL A 319 5.99 1.94 14.80
N GLU A 320 6.50 0.88 15.38
CA GLU A 320 7.55 0.12 14.78
C GLU A 320 7.08 -0.56 13.49
N ARG A 321 8.04 -0.76 12.62
CA ARG A 321 7.88 -1.37 11.31
C ARG A 321 7.25 -2.76 11.40
N PHE A 322 6.34 -3.04 10.49
CA PHE A 322 5.89 -4.35 10.04
C PHE A 322 4.73 -5.00 10.81
N THR A 323 3.64 -5.17 10.06
CA THR A 323 2.54 -6.09 10.38
C THR A 323 2.42 -7.08 9.22
N HIS A 324 2.60 -8.37 9.46
CA HIS A 324 2.48 -9.41 8.43
C HIS A 324 1.01 -9.79 8.23
N THR A 325 0.48 -10.62 9.08
CA THR A 325 -0.95 -10.92 9.17
C THR A 325 -1.51 -10.43 10.48
N PHE A 326 -2.81 -10.33 10.58
CA PHE A 326 -3.52 -10.06 11.81
C PHE A 326 -4.91 -10.68 11.80
N GLU A 327 -5.46 -10.83 12.97
CA GLU A 327 -6.82 -11.29 13.24
C GLU A 327 -7.56 -10.19 14.01
N ILE A 328 -8.83 -9.93 13.68
CA ILE A 328 -9.72 -9.16 14.55
C ILE A 328 -10.39 -10.15 15.48
N TYR A 329 -9.98 -10.15 16.75
CA TYR A 329 -10.36 -11.17 17.70
C TYR A 329 -11.84 -11.08 18.10
N GLU A 330 -12.62 -12.09 17.75
CA GLU A 330 -14.05 -12.21 18.03
C GLU A 330 -14.40 -13.61 18.54
N ALA A 331 -13.85 -13.96 19.72
CA ALA A 331 -14.09 -15.20 20.43
C ALA A 331 -13.93 -14.98 21.94
N ASP A 332 -14.07 -16.00 22.74
CA ASP A 332 -14.16 -15.90 24.19
C ASP A 332 -13.06 -16.66 24.97
N ALA A 333 -12.05 -17.20 24.25
CA ALA A 333 -10.93 -17.86 24.90
C ALA A 333 -9.89 -16.92 25.49
N LEU A 334 -9.79 -15.66 24.99
CA LEU A 334 -8.96 -14.63 25.61
C LEU A 334 -9.78 -13.76 26.57
N PRO A 335 -9.13 -13.11 27.56
CA PRO A 335 -9.79 -12.14 28.43
C PRO A 335 -10.61 -11.07 27.68
N PRO A 336 -11.75 -10.60 28.22
CA PRO A 336 -12.70 -9.74 27.53
C PRO A 336 -12.11 -8.43 26.97
N GLN A 337 -10.99 -7.93 27.53
CA GLN A 337 -10.34 -6.73 27.03
C GLN A 337 -9.77 -6.87 25.62
N TYR A 338 -9.56 -8.09 25.12
CA TYR A 338 -9.05 -8.34 23.77
C TYR A 338 -10.16 -8.48 22.73
N GLN A 339 -11.42 -8.55 23.16
CA GLN A 339 -12.56 -8.64 22.26
C GLN A 339 -12.62 -7.45 21.30
N GLY A 340 -12.70 -7.72 19.98
CA GLY A 340 -12.74 -6.71 18.93
C GLY A 340 -11.41 -6.01 18.67
N GLN A 341 -10.31 -6.43 19.30
CA GLN A 341 -8.99 -5.90 19.02
C GLN A 341 -8.35 -6.57 17.80
N LEU A 342 -7.55 -5.79 17.09
CA LEU A 342 -6.66 -6.26 16.05
C LEU A 342 -5.42 -6.86 16.71
N ILE A 343 -5.19 -8.16 16.49
CA ILE A 343 -4.03 -8.88 17.03
C ILE A 343 -3.14 -9.29 15.85
N SER A 344 -1.96 -8.71 15.79
CA SER A 344 -1.05 -8.80 14.65
C SER A 344 0.22 -9.53 14.98
N VAL A 345 0.84 -10.15 13.97
CA VAL A 345 2.16 -10.77 14.06
C VAL A 345 3.21 -9.96 13.31
N SER A 346 4.42 -9.90 13.85
CA SER A 346 5.56 -9.27 13.19
C SER A 346 6.74 -10.25 13.13
N PRO A 347 7.06 -10.82 11.96
CA PRO A 347 8.18 -11.74 11.80
C PRO A 347 9.56 -11.06 11.88
N ILE A 348 9.61 -9.73 11.70
CA ILE A 348 10.86 -8.96 11.76
C ILE A 348 11.16 -8.48 13.17
N LEU A 349 10.12 -8.16 13.95
CA LEU A 349 10.25 -7.63 15.30
C LEU A 349 9.92 -8.66 16.39
N HIS A 350 9.67 -9.90 15.97
CA HIS A 350 9.57 -11.09 16.85
C HIS A 350 8.50 -10.94 17.94
N TYR A 351 7.29 -10.45 17.57
CA TYR A 351 6.19 -10.28 18.52
C TYR A 351 4.79 -10.57 17.94
N VAL A 352 3.85 -10.77 18.86
CA VAL A 352 2.40 -10.67 18.66
C VAL A 352 1.91 -9.44 19.38
N MET A 353 1.19 -8.54 18.70
CA MET A 353 0.80 -7.23 19.20
C MET A 353 -0.72 -7.05 19.19
N ALA A 354 -1.28 -6.56 20.28
CA ALA A 354 -2.68 -6.14 20.35
C ALA A 354 -2.82 -4.64 20.07
N SER A 355 -3.81 -4.28 19.26
CA SER A 355 -4.12 -2.89 18.91
C SER A 355 -5.63 -2.67 18.97
N THR A 356 -6.07 -1.51 19.43
CA THR A 356 -7.46 -1.09 19.27
C THR A 356 -7.73 -0.69 17.84
N ILE A 357 -8.95 -0.89 17.36
CA ILE A 357 -9.44 -0.44 16.08
C ILE A 357 -10.75 0.32 16.26
N ALA A 358 -10.85 1.54 15.71
CA ALA A 358 -12.00 2.41 15.86
C ALA A 358 -12.36 3.08 14.53
N ALA A 359 -13.58 3.61 14.42
CA ALA A 359 -14.04 4.34 13.24
C ALA A 359 -13.27 5.67 13.08
N ASP A 360 -12.97 6.03 11.82
CA ASP A 360 -12.38 7.29 11.39
C ASP A 360 -13.08 7.74 10.10
N GLY A 361 -14.27 8.31 10.24
CA GLY A 361 -15.17 8.51 9.09
C GLY A 361 -15.51 7.17 8.45
N SER A 362 -15.32 7.07 7.15
CA SER A 362 -15.56 5.84 6.37
C SER A 362 -14.42 4.80 6.46
N THR A 363 -13.34 5.09 7.19
CA THR A 363 -12.22 4.16 7.41
C THR A 363 -11.98 3.89 8.90
N ARG A 364 -10.77 3.42 9.25
CA ARG A 364 -10.40 3.03 10.61
C ARG A 364 -9.12 3.72 11.07
N VAL A 365 -8.98 3.84 12.37
CA VAL A 365 -7.77 4.25 13.09
C VAL A 365 -7.40 3.16 14.08
N THR A 366 -6.12 2.89 14.23
CA THR A 366 -5.59 1.89 15.15
C THR A 366 -4.63 2.53 16.17
N LYS A 367 -4.51 1.91 17.34
CA LYS A 367 -3.55 2.29 18.39
C LYS A 367 -3.09 1.04 19.13
N ASP A 368 -1.77 0.88 19.32
CA ASP A 368 -1.24 -0.25 20.04
C ASP A 368 -1.64 -0.20 21.53
N VAL A 369 -2.00 -1.37 22.03
CA VAL A 369 -2.22 -1.65 23.47
C VAL A 369 -0.93 -2.18 24.07
N GLY A 370 -0.32 -3.15 23.41
CA GLY A 370 0.96 -3.74 23.81
C GLY A 370 1.14 -5.17 23.30
N PRO A 371 2.36 -5.71 23.41
CA PRO A 371 2.65 -7.05 22.97
C PRO A 371 1.96 -8.10 23.86
N LEU A 372 1.45 -9.16 23.22
CA LEU A 372 0.90 -10.37 23.88
C LEU A 372 1.94 -11.47 24.02
N VAL A 373 2.81 -11.61 22.98
CA VAL A 373 3.93 -12.54 22.97
C VAL A 373 5.15 -11.83 22.40
N THR A 374 6.31 -12.02 22.99
CA THR A 374 7.61 -11.55 22.46
C THR A 374 8.68 -12.63 22.58
N ALA A 375 9.70 -12.57 21.72
CA ALA A 375 10.92 -13.32 21.94
C ALA A 375 11.55 -12.96 23.30
N GLY A 376 12.30 -13.88 23.89
CA GLY A 376 12.99 -13.69 25.19
C GLY A 376 14.03 -12.58 25.15
N ALA A 377 14.49 -12.13 26.34
CA ALA A 377 15.37 -10.98 26.52
C ALA A 377 16.80 -11.15 25.96
N ASN A 378 17.19 -12.31 25.51
CA ASN A 378 18.52 -12.55 24.94
C ASN A 378 18.47 -12.42 23.42
N GLU A 379 19.15 -11.41 22.86
CA GLU A 379 19.30 -11.22 21.41
C GLU A 379 19.82 -12.46 20.65
N LYS A 380 20.39 -13.41 21.36
CA LYS A 380 20.87 -14.69 20.79
C LYS A 380 19.76 -15.75 20.64
N ASP A 381 18.60 -15.54 21.23
CA ASP A 381 17.47 -16.48 21.28
C ASP A 381 16.21 -15.93 20.57
N ASN A 382 16.35 -15.04 19.58
CA ASN A 382 15.26 -14.50 18.76
C ASN A 382 14.72 -15.52 17.73
N TRP A 383 14.57 -16.78 18.14
CA TRP A 383 13.97 -17.81 17.32
C TRP A 383 12.44 -17.76 17.41
N PHE A 384 11.85 -16.63 17.02
CA PHE A 384 10.41 -16.41 16.94
C PHE A 384 10.11 -15.49 15.75
N THR A 385 9.65 -16.11 14.66
CA THR A 385 9.31 -15.41 13.41
C THR A 385 7.84 -15.70 13.07
N PRO A 386 6.88 -15.12 13.83
CA PRO A 386 5.47 -15.39 13.63
C PRO A 386 4.99 -14.81 12.31
N VAL A 387 4.36 -15.62 11.47
CA VAL A 387 3.96 -15.28 10.10
C VAL A 387 2.47 -15.34 9.86
N ASP A 388 1.72 -16.12 10.64
CA ASP A 388 0.26 -16.19 10.52
C ASP A 388 -0.39 -16.34 11.89
N ILE A 389 -1.65 -15.92 11.99
CA ILE A 389 -2.45 -15.99 13.21
C ILE A 389 -3.91 -16.20 12.84
N GLN A 390 -4.58 -17.15 13.51
CA GLN A 390 -5.97 -17.52 13.26
C GLN A 390 -6.71 -17.85 14.55
N THR A 391 -7.97 -17.47 14.65
CA THR A 391 -8.87 -17.94 15.72
C THR A 391 -9.32 -19.36 15.45
N GLY A 392 -9.11 -20.24 16.42
CA GLY A 392 -9.51 -21.65 16.34
C GLY A 392 -10.95 -21.91 16.80
N PRO A 393 -11.44 -23.16 16.62
CA PRO A 393 -12.76 -23.57 17.08
C PRO A 393 -12.95 -23.48 18.60
N ASP A 394 -11.87 -23.59 19.37
CA ASP A 394 -11.82 -23.40 20.82
C ASP A 394 -11.79 -21.91 21.23
N GLY A 395 -11.78 -20.99 20.30
CA GLY A 395 -11.70 -19.56 20.52
C GLY A 395 -10.29 -19.03 20.82
N ALA A 396 -9.28 -19.90 20.95
CA ALA A 396 -7.90 -19.52 21.12
C ALA A 396 -7.28 -19.00 19.80
N LEU A 397 -6.17 -18.28 19.91
CA LEU A 397 -5.37 -17.84 18.77
C LEU A 397 -4.26 -18.82 18.47
N TYR A 398 -4.17 -19.29 17.23
CA TYR A 398 -3.13 -20.17 16.72
C TYR A 398 -2.13 -19.36 15.92
N ILE A 399 -0.84 -19.56 16.17
CA ILE A 399 0.25 -18.74 15.64
C ILE A 399 1.21 -19.68 14.90
N ALA A 400 1.42 -19.42 13.60
CA ALA A 400 2.44 -20.07 12.80
C ALA A 400 3.78 -19.35 12.99
N ASP A 401 4.82 -20.08 13.32
CA ASP A 401 6.17 -19.57 13.53
C ASP A 401 7.17 -20.33 12.65
N TRP A 402 7.92 -19.59 11.82
CA TRP A 402 9.01 -20.18 11.03
C TRP A 402 10.19 -20.63 11.87
N TYR A 403 10.21 -20.25 13.13
CA TYR A 403 11.30 -20.55 14.05
C TYR A 403 12.67 -20.24 13.45
N SER A 404 12.85 -19.02 13.02
CA SER A 404 14.05 -18.49 12.39
C SER A 404 14.59 -17.30 13.17
N MET A 405 15.89 -17.03 13.07
CA MET A 405 16.50 -15.87 13.73
C MET A 405 16.13 -14.55 13.05
N GLN A 406 15.98 -14.58 11.74
CA GLN A 406 15.64 -13.40 10.95
C GLN A 406 15.13 -13.82 9.58
N SER A 407 14.03 -13.21 9.15
CA SER A 407 13.58 -13.26 7.77
C SER A 407 14.02 -11.96 7.08
N ASN A 408 15.00 -12.04 6.18
CA ASN A 408 15.56 -10.87 5.50
C ASN A 408 15.68 -11.10 4.00
N HIS A 409 15.17 -10.17 3.20
CA HIS A 409 15.16 -10.17 1.75
C HIS A 409 16.53 -10.39 1.10
N TYR A 410 17.61 -9.91 1.74
CA TYR A 410 18.96 -9.91 1.17
C TYR A 410 19.89 -10.99 1.70
N ARG A 411 19.52 -11.66 2.81
CA ARG A 411 20.40 -12.55 3.54
C ARG A 411 19.83 -13.93 3.83
N ASN A 412 18.71 -14.31 3.18
CA ASN A 412 18.09 -15.63 3.38
C ASN A 412 19.01 -16.82 3.04
N HIS A 413 20.09 -16.57 2.26
CA HIS A 413 21.11 -17.54 1.93
C HIS A 413 22.24 -17.63 2.95
N GLU A 414 22.23 -16.80 4.01
CA GLU A 414 23.25 -16.79 5.06
C GLU A 414 22.94 -17.70 6.25
N GLY A 415 21.96 -18.61 6.12
CA GLY A 415 21.61 -19.60 7.15
C GLY A 415 20.76 -19.05 8.31
N GLN A 416 20.18 -17.87 8.16
CA GLN A 416 19.32 -17.26 9.18
C GLN A 416 17.87 -17.78 9.13
N THR A 417 17.47 -18.36 8.00
CA THR A 417 16.19 -19.04 7.80
C THR A 417 16.47 -20.52 7.52
N ASN A 418 15.83 -21.40 8.29
CA ASN A 418 15.89 -22.83 8.07
C ASN A 418 14.49 -23.36 7.70
N PRO A 419 14.23 -23.73 6.43
CA PRO A 419 12.92 -24.16 5.98
C PRO A 419 12.51 -25.55 6.52
N ASP A 420 13.39 -26.24 7.26
CA ASP A 420 13.11 -27.54 7.88
C ASP A 420 12.71 -27.40 9.37
N LEU A 421 12.66 -26.17 9.90
CA LEU A 421 12.17 -25.87 11.25
C LEU A 421 10.80 -25.18 11.18
N GLY A 422 10.02 -25.27 12.26
CA GLY A 422 8.72 -24.58 12.38
C GLY A 422 8.01 -24.94 13.66
N ARG A 423 7.13 -24.04 14.11
CA ARG A 423 6.31 -24.23 15.31
C ARG A 423 4.89 -23.75 15.06
N ILE A 424 3.94 -24.34 15.78
CA ILE A 424 2.60 -23.80 15.94
C ILE A 424 2.30 -23.66 17.42
N TYR A 425 1.93 -22.45 17.81
CA TYR A 425 1.55 -22.14 19.18
C TYR A 425 0.06 -21.86 19.28
N ARG A 426 -0.51 -22.07 20.48
CA ARG A 426 -1.85 -21.68 20.87
C ARG A 426 -1.78 -20.68 22.04
N LEU A 427 -2.38 -19.51 21.85
CA LEU A 427 -2.48 -18.46 22.86
C LEU A 427 -3.93 -18.38 23.39
N ARG A 428 -4.10 -18.52 24.71
CA ARG A 428 -5.40 -18.51 25.40
C ARG A 428 -5.33 -17.82 26.77
N GLY A 429 -6.47 -17.57 27.40
CA GLY A 429 -6.53 -17.09 28.79
C GLY A 429 -6.16 -18.20 29.78
N GLU A 430 -5.47 -17.84 30.86
CA GLU A 430 -5.04 -18.78 31.92
C GLU A 430 -6.20 -19.59 32.55
N SER A 431 -7.39 -18.98 32.67
CA SER A 431 -8.56 -19.62 33.26
C SER A 431 -9.44 -20.38 32.27
N GLN A 432 -9.06 -20.38 31.00
CA GLN A 432 -9.88 -20.96 29.96
C GLN A 432 -9.71 -22.47 29.92
N GLN A 433 -10.81 -23.19 30.13
CA GLN A 433 -10.86 -24.62 29.84
C GLN A 433 -11.21 -24.79 28.35
N GLY A 434 -10.65 -25.81 27.71
CA GLY A 434 -10.93 -26.10 26.30
C GLY A 434 -12.43 -26.24 26.05
N PHE A 435 -12.93 -25.66 24.98
CA PHE A 435 -14.32 -25.84 24.55
C PHE A 435 -14.43 -27.11 23.73
N PRO A 436 -15.52 -27.88 23.90
CA PRO A 436 -15.75 -29.01 23.02
C PRO A 436 -15.86 -28.56 21.58
N ILE A 437 -15.05 -29.13 20.69
CA ILE A 437 -15.08 -28.89 19.25
C ILE A 437 -16.21 -29.73 18.68
N PHE A 438 -17.12 -29.10 17.94
CA PHE A 438 -18.23 -29.78 17.28
C PHE A 438 -17.93 -29.96 15.79
N ASP A 439 -18.15 -31.17 15.27
CA ASP A 439 -18.12 -31.43 13.83
C ASP A 439 -19.36 -30.85 13.16
N LEU A 440 -19.21 -29.68 12.54
CA LEU A 440 -20.34 -28.97 11.91
C LEU A 440 -20.84 -29.63 10.61
N ARG A 441 -20.13 -30.65 10.07
CA ARG A 441 -20.61 -31.42 8.91
C ARG A 441 -21.94 -32.10 9.21
N THR A 442 -22.11 -32.55 10.44
CA THR A 442 -23.29 -33.32 10.88
C THR A 442 -24.48 -32.43 11.21
N ALA A 443 -24.28 -31.11 11.40
CA ALA A 443 -25.34 -30.17 11.69
C ALA A 443 -26.26 -29.98 10.46
N TYR A 444 -27.58 -30.03 10.65
CA TYR A 444 -28.52 -29.66 9.60
C TYR A 444 -28.47 -28.18 9.27
N SER A 445 -28.84 -27.79 8.03
CA SER A 445 -28.82 -26.36 7.62
C SER A 445 -29.65 -25.48 8.56
N ARG A 446 -30.77 -25.97 9.08
CA ARG A 446 -31.58 -25.28 10.09
C ARG A 446 -30.80 -25.04 11.39
N GLU A 447 -30.05 -26.03 11.82
CA GLU A 447 -29.22 -25.93 13.03
C GLU A 447 -28.06 -24.94 12.84
N LEU A 448 -27.43 -24.91 11.66
CA LEU A 448 -26.44 -23.91 11.30
C LEU A 448 -27.00 -22.49 11.46
N VAL A 449 -28.23 -22.25 10.99
CA VAL A 449 -28.93 -20.96 11.12
C VAL A 449 -29.28 -20.65 12.58
N GLU A 450 -29.79 -21.60 13.36
CA GLU A 450 -30.33 -21.34 14.70
C GLU A 450 -29.26 -21.21 15.79
N LYS A 451 -28.15 -21.95 15.65
CA LYS A 451 -27.11 -22.03 16.71
C LYS A 451 -25.81 -21.35 16.34
N TYR A 452 -25.39 -21.42 15.07
CA TYR A 452 -24.02 -21.12 14.72
C TYR A 452 -23.85 -19.80 13.99
N LEU A 453 -24.83 -19.28 13.25
CA LEU A 453 -24.72 -17.93 12.64
C LEU A 453 -24.64 -16.79 13.66
N ALA A 454 -25.07 -17.02 14.91
CA ALA A 454 -25.00 -16.06 16.00
C ALA A 454 -24.05 -16.51 17.12
N HIS A 455 -23.13 -17.43 16.83
CA HIS A 455 -22.20 -17.94 17.83
C HIS A 455 -21.18 -16.86 18.26
N PRO A 456 -20.80 -16.74 19.55
CA PRO A 456 -19.81 -15.76 20.01
C PRO A 456 -18.44 -15.95 19.35
N ASN A 457 -17.97 -17.19 19.16
CA ASN A 457 -16.75 -17.47 18.43
C ASN A 457 -17.01 -17.37 16.91
N ARG A 458 -16.25 -16.50 16.27
CA ARG A 458 -16.30 -16.19 14.85
C ARG A 458 -16.08 -17.40 13.95
N TRP A 459 -15.19 -18.33 14.33
CA TRP A 459 -14.96 -19.53 13.53
C TRP A 459 -16.26 -20.31 13.25
N TYR A 460 -17.16 -20.41 14.25
CA TYR A 460 -18.45 -21.07 14.05
C TYR A 460 -19.36 -20.29 13.10
N ARG A 461 -19.40 -18.96 13.20
CA ARG A 461 -20.22 -18.11 12.30
C ARG A 461 -19.76 -18.26 10.84
N GLU A 462 -18.46 -18.13 10.60
CA GLU A 462 -17.88 -18.24 9.25
C GLU A 462 -18.01 -19.66 8.68
N THR A 463 -17.77 -20.69 9.48
CA THR A 463 -17.94 -22.09 9.07
C THR A 463 -19.39 -22.40 8.75
N ALA A 464 -20.36 -21.96 9.57
CA ALA A 464 -21.77 -22.12 9.30
C ALA A 464 -22.18 -21.41 7.99
N LEU A 465 -21.72 -20.19 7.78
CA LEU A 465 -21.97 -19.42 6.56
C LEU A 465 -21.42 -20.14 5.32
N ARG A 466 -20.18 -20.63 5.37
CA ARG A 466 -19.55 -21.41 4.30
C ARG A 466 -20.35 -22.68 3.99
N LEU A 467 -20.71 -23.46 5.01
CA LEU A 467 -21.50 -24.69 4.84
C LEU A 467 -22.89 -24.43 4.24
N LEU A 468 -23.56 -23.35 4.62
CA LEU A 468 -24.82 -22.93 3.98
C LEU A 468 -24.60 -22.58 2.51
N GLY A 469 -23.50 -21.91 2.18
CA GLY A 469 -23.08 -21.61 0.80
C GLY A 469 -22.71 -22.87 0.00
N ASP A 470 -22.10 -23.88 0.63
CA ASP A 470 -21.79 -25.17 0.00
C ASP A 470 -23.08 -25.97 -0.31
N ARG A 471 -24.01 -25.99 0.63
CA ARG A 471 -25.27 -26.77 0.53
C ARG A 471 -26.36 -26.09 -0.30
N ARG A 472 -26.42 -24.76 -0.26
CA ARG A 472 -27.45 -23.93 -0.91
C ARG A 472 -28.89 -24.43 -0.63
N ASP A 473 -29.11 -24.78 0.62
CA ASP A 473 -30.39 -25.37 1.06
C ASP A 473 -31.48 -24.29 1.11
N THR A 474 -32.38 -24.33 0.13
CA THR A 474 -33.47 -23.35 0.02
C THR A 474 -34.53 -23.50 1.11
N THR A 475 -34.53 -24.60 1.85
CA THR A 475 -35.51 -24.84 2.93
C THR A 475 -35.37 -23.89 4.10
N VAL A 476 -34.15 -23.31 4.29
CA VAL A 476 -33.88 -22.33 5.35
C VAL A 476 -34.16 -20.88 4.92
N VAL A 477 -34.42 -20.62 3.64
CA VAL A 477 -34.69 -19.28 3.11
C VAL A 477 -35.82 -18.54 3.83
N PRO A 478 -36.98 -19.14 4.15
CA PRO A 478 -38.01 -18.42 4.90
C PRO A 478 -37.59 -17.98 6.30
N GLN A 479 -36.73 -18.75 6.95
CA GLN A 479 -36.15 -18.38 8.26
C GLN A 479 -35.13 -17.26 8.14
N LEU A 480 -34.21 -17.40 7.19
CA LEU A 480 -33.19 -16.37 6.93
C LEU A 480 -33.82 -15.03 6.55
N ARG A 481 -34.89 -15.00 5.75
CA ARG A 481 -35.65 -13.79 5.42
C ARG A 481 -36.15 -13.08 6.68
N ARG A 482 -36.75 -13.82 7.63
CA ARG A 482 -37.23 -13.24 8.89
C ARG A 482 -36.08 -12.66 9.72
N LEU A 483 -34.97 -13.40 9.85
CA LEU A 483 -33.83 -12.98 10.63
C LEU A 483 -33.12 -11.75 10.01
N ALA A 484 -33.00 -11.70 8.68
CA ALA A 484 -32.36 -10.60 7.97
C ALA A 484 -33.19 -9.32 7.97
N THR A 485 -34.53 -9.42 8.15
CA THR A 485 -35.43 -8.24 8.18
C THR A 485 -35.82 -7.81 9.59
N ASP A 486 -35.29 -8.46 10.63
CA ASP A 486 -35.53 -8.09 12.01
C ASP A 486 -34.53 -7.01 12.47
N ASP A 487 -34.99 -5.79 12.59
CA ASP A 487 -34.20 -4.64 12.99
C ASP A 487 -33.55 -4.79 14.38
N LEU A 488 -34.08 -5.67 15.24
CA LEU A 488 -33.55 -5.95 16.57
C LEU A 488 -32.56 -7.12 16.60
N ASN A 489 -32.46 -7.87 15.52
CA ASN A 489 -31.51 -8.98 15.43
C ASN A 489 -30.07 -8.47 15.26
N ALA A 490 -29.23 -8.67 16.27
CA ALA A 490 -27.81 -8.27 16.23
C ALA A 490 -27.03 -8.96 15.09
N HIS A 491 -27.50 -10.11 14.61
CA HIS A 491 -26.89 -10.91 13.55
C HIS A 491 -27.72 -10.88 12.24
N ALA A 492 -28.41 -9.77 11.98
CA ALA A 492 -29.19 -9.61 10.74
C ALA A 492 -28.31 -9.64 9.49
N VAL A 493 -27.07 -9.16 9.57
CA VAL A 493 -26.12 -9.16 8.45
C VAL A 493 -25.65 -10.57 8.11
N GLU A 494 -25.33 -11.43 9.08
CA GLU A 494 -24.99 -12.83 8.86
C GLU A 494 -26.18 -13.59 8.24
N ALA A 495 -27.40 -13.30 8.68
CA ALA A 495 -28.61 -13.86 8.07
C ALA A 495 -28.79 -13.38 6.61
N LEU A 496 -28.46 -12.11 6.29
CA LEU A 496 -28.46 -11.59 4.92
C LEU A 496 -27.41 -12.29 4.05
N TRP A 497 -26.20 -12.49 4.54
CA TRP A 497 -25.15 -13.22 3.81
C TRP A 497 -25.57 -14.65 3.52
N ALA A 498 -26.06 -15.37 4.53
CA ALA A 498 -26.59 -16.72 4.37
C ALA A 498 -27.77 -16.77 3.39
N LEU A 499 -28.67 -15.78 3.47
CA LEU A 499 -29.81 -15.64 2.56
C LEU A 499 -29.34 -15.50 1.10
N ASN A 500 -28.33 -14.68 0.86
CA ASN A 500 -27.74 -14.51 -0.47
C ASN A 500 -27.12 -15.82 -0.98
N LEU A 501 -26.34 -16.50 -0.14
CA LEU A 501 -25.68 -17.77 -0.49
C LEU A 501 -26.67 -18.90 -0.78
N CYS A 502 -27.81 -18.93 -0.08
CA CYS A 502 -28.89 -19.88 -0.33
C CYS A 502 -29.85 -19.45 -1.46
N GLY A 503 -29.53 -18.36 -2.20
CA GLY A 503 -30.34 -17.91 -3.35
C GLY A 503 -31.68 -17.23 -2.98
N GLY A 504 -31.80 -16.79 -1.73
CA GLY A 504 -33.06 -16.20 -1.23
C GLY A 504 -33.15 -14.67 -1.31
N LEU A 505 -32.10 -13.99 -1.71
CA LEU A 505 -32.10 -12.55 -1.87
C LEU A 505 -32.61 -12.20 -3.28
N ASP A 506 -33.84 -11.75 -3.40
CA ASP A 506 -34.47 -11.24 -4.63
C ASP A 506 -34.66 -9.71 -4.57
N ASP A 507 -35.19 -9.10 -5.63
CA ASP A 507 -35.43 -7.67 -5.71
C ASP A 507 -36.41 -7.16 -4.63
N ALA A 508 -37.46 -7.93 -4.33
CA ALA A 508 -38.43 -7.53 -3.31
C ALA A 508 -37.81 -7.53 -1.91
N MET A 509 -37.00 -8.55 -1.61
CA MET A 509 -36.21 -8.62 -0.38
C MET A 509 -35.20 -7.48 -0.31
N GLY A 510 -34.50 -7.20 -1.42
CA GLY A 510 -33.57 -6.08 -1.54
C GLY A 510 -34.24 -4.75 -1.22
N GLN A 511 -35.42 -4.48 -1.78
CA GLN A 511 -36.20 -3.26 -1.49
C GLN A 511 -36.53 -3.11 0.00
N GLN A 512 -36.87 -4.20 0.69
CA GLN A 512 -37.17 -4.19 2.12
C GLN A 512 -35.90 -3.91 2.94
N LEU A 513 -34.79 -4.58 2.63
CA LEU A 513 -33.53 -4.48 3.37
C LEU A 513 -32.81 -3.14 3.17
N LEU A 514 -33.05 -2.42 2.08
CA LEU A 514 -32.58 -1.05 1.91
C LEU A 514 -33.16 -0.07 2.93
N GLY A 515 -34.27 -0.40 3.59
CA GLY A 515 -34.86 0.37 4.68
C GLY A 515 -34.51 -0.14 6.09
N HIS A 516 -33.62 -1.11 6.24
CA HIS A 516 -33.26 -1.73 7.53
C HIS A 516 -32.62 -0.74 8.48
N ALA A 517 -32.90 -0.84 9.79
CA ALA A 517 -32.35 0.07 10.80
C ALA A 517 -30.81 0.02 10.89
N GLN A 518 -30.22 -1.16 10.75
CA GLN A 518 -28.77 -1.35 10.82
C GLN A 518 -28.08 -0.94 9.51
N ALA A 519 -27.12 -0.01 9.59
CA ALA A 519 -26.34 0.49 8.46
C ALA A 519 -25.61 -0.64 7.72
N THR A 520 -25.05 -1.62 8.46
CA THR A 520 -24.33 -2.75 7.87
C THR A 520 -25.21 -3.59 6.96
N VAL A 521 -26.48 -3.81 7.32
CA VAL A 521 -27.45 -4.55 6.49
C VAL A 521 -27.75 -3.76 5.21
N ARG A 522 -27.97 -2.45 5.30
CA ARG A 522 -28.19 -1.59 4.13
C ARG A 522 -26.98 -1.61 3.19
N SER A 523 -25.77 -1.43 3.74
CA SER A 523 -24.51 -1.45 2.99
C SER A 523 -24.33 -2.76 2.22
N TRP A 524 -24.46 -3.90 2.90
CA TRP A 524 -24.35 -5.20 2.27
C TRP A 524 -25.45 -5.51 1.26
N THR A 525 -26.67 -5.06 1.50
CA THR A 525 -27.75 -5.16 0.53
C THR A 525 -27.39 -4.47 -0.78
N ILE A 526 -26.88 -3.24 -0.71
CA ILE A 526 -26.44 -2.47 -1.89
C ILE A 526 -25.33 -3.22 -2.63
N ARG A 527 -24.32 -3.71 -1.91
CA ARG A 527 -23.20 -4.44 -2.48
C ARG A 527 -23.63 -5.70 -3.20
N LEU A 528 -24.40 -6.56 -2.53
CA LEU A 528 -24.86 -7.84 -3.08
C LEU A 528 -25.78 -7.66 -4.30
N LEU A 529 -26.65 -6.65 -4.29
CA LEU A 529 -27.49 -6.32 -5.42
C LEU A 529 -26.66 -5.82 -6.62
N ALA A 530 -25.67 -4.92 -6.36
CA ALA A 530 -24.80 -4.38 -7.39
C ALA A 530 -23.93 -5.46 -8.07
N GLU A 531 -23.53 -6.48 -7.34
CA GLU A 531 -22.69 -7.56 -7.87
C GLU A 531 -23.43 -8.48 -8.85
N ARG A 532 -24.76 -8.49 -8.85
CA ARG A 532 -25.55 -9.21 -9.84
C ARG A 532 -25.47 -8.59 -11.24
N GLY A 533 -25.11 -7.31 -11.34
CA GLY A 533 -25.01 -6.57 -12.60
C GLY A 533 -26.34 -6.25 -13.28
N THR A 534 -27.46 -6.65 -12.68
CA THR A 534 -28.83 -6.35 -13.18
C THR A 534 -29.67 -5.77 -12.05
N PHE A 535 -30.34 -4.64 -12.33
CA PHE A 535 -31.21 -3.95 -11.38
C PHE A 535 -32.58 -3.78 -11.98
N SER A 536 -33.64 -3.98 -11.19
CA SER A 536 -34.94 -3.45 -11.55
C SER A 536 -34.94 -1.91 -11.47
N ALA A 537 -35.76 -1.25 -12.29
CA ALA A 537 -35.88 0.20 -12.24
C ALA A 537 -36.30 0.71 -10.85
N ALA A 538 -37.09 -0.07 -10.13
CA ALA A 538 -37.55 0.26 -8.77
C ALA A 538 -36.38 0.24 -7.75
N LEU A 539 -35.50 -0.76 -7.82
CA LEU A 539 -34.30 -0.83 -6.98
C LEU A 539 -33.32 0.33 -7.30
N ALA A 540 -33.09 0.60 -8.59
CA ALA A 540 -32.24 1.71 -9.01
C ALA A 540 -32.75 3.04 -8.47
N GLN A 541 -34.07 3.27 -8.54
CA GLN A 541 -34.71 4.45 -8.00
C GLN A 541 -34.59 4.55 -6.48
N GLN A 542 -34.79 3.42 -5.76
CA GLN A 542 -34.67 3.40 -4.30
C GLN A 542 -33.24 3.66 -3.82
N ILE A 543 -32.23 3.05 -4.45
CA ILE A 543 -30.81 3.31 -4.14
C ILE A 543 -30.47 4.79 -4.43
N THR A 544 -30.96 5.34 -5.54
CA THR A 544 -30.76 6.75 -5.87
C THR A 544 -31.40 7.67 -4.81
N GLN A 545 -32.59 7.32 -4.31
CA GLN A 545 -33.26 8.08 -3.23
C GLN A 545 -32.53 7.90 -1.89
N LEU A 546 -32.04 6.71 -1.59
CA LEU A 546 -31.26 6.42 -0.39
C LEU A 546 -29.99 7.29 -0.35
N ALA A 547 -29.33 7.49 -1.49
CA ALA A 547 -28.14 8.33 -1.60
C ALA A 547 -28.36 9.79 -1.14
N VAL A 548 -29.62 10.30 -1.11
CA VAL A 548 -29.97 11.64 -0.59
C VAL A 548 -30.06 11.64 0.94
N ASN A 549 -30.64 10.58 1.53
CA ASN A 549 -31.11 10.58 2.90
C ASN A 549 -30.31 9.67 3.84
N GLU A 550 -29.33 8.96 3.34
CA GLU A 550 -28.55 8.00 4.13
C GLU A 550 -27.68 8.71 5.18
N PRO A 551 -27.92 8.50 6.48
CA PRO A 551 -27.16 9.16 7.53
C PRO A 551 -25.76 8.57 7.75
N ASP A 552 -25.55 7.30 7.39
CA ASP A 552 -24.32 6.57 7.68
C ASP A 552 -23.30 6.74 6.54
N VAL A 553 -22.10 7.21 6.86
CA VAL A 553 -21.05 7.49 5.87
C VAL A 553 -20.51 6.23 5.20
N GLU A 554 -20.49 5.07 5.89
CA GLU A 554 -20.02 3.83 5.29
C GLU A 554 -21.05 3.27 4.28
N VAL A 555 -22.33 3.48 4.55
CA VAL A 555 -23.38 3.14 3.56
C VAL A 555 -23.29 4.06 2.34
N ARG A 556 -23.05 5.37 2.54
CA ARG A 556 -22.82 6.31 1.42
C ARG A 556 -21.58 5.91 0.61
N LEU A 557 -20.51 5.48 1.29
CA LEU A 557 -19.30 4.95 0.63
C LEU A 557 -19.63 3.71 -0.20
N GLN A 558 -20.37 2.74 0.34
CA GLN A 558 -20.76 1.54 -0.40
C GLN A 558 -21.67 1.86 -1.59
N ILE A 559 -22.60 2.83 -1.45
CA ILE A 559 -23.40 3.33 -2.58
C ILE A 559 -22.47 3.84 -3.69
N ALA A 560 -21.45 4.65 -3.36
CA ALA A 560 -20.48 5.18 -4.32
C ALA A 560 -19.66 4.06 -4.99
N CYS A 561 -19.16 3.08 -4.23
CA CYS A 561 -18.45 1.93 -4.76
C CYS A 561 -19.33 1.12 -5.73
N SER A 562 -20.60 0.90 -5.38
CA SER A 562 -21.54 0.10 -6.16
C SER A 562 -22.04 0.80 -7.42
N ALA A 563 -22.15 2.13 -7.41
CA ALA A 563 -22.59 2.94 -8.55
C ALA A 563 -21.73 2.75 -9.79
N ARG A 564 -20.43 2.44 -9.65
CA ARG A 564 -19.51 2.11 -10.76
C ARG A 564 -19.99 0.92 -11.61
N ARG A 565 -20.83 0.04 -11.06
CA ARG A 565 -21.37 -1.16 -11.73
C ARG A 565 -22.76 -0.94 -12.31
N MET A 566 -23.31 0.26 -12.16
CA MET A 566 -24.66 0.61 -12.60
C MET A 566 -24.64 1.32 -13.98
N PRO A 567 -25.76 1.38 -14.70
CA PRO A 567 -25.85 2.18 -15.91
C PRO A 567 -25.50 3.65 -15.65
N THR A 568 -24.83 4.30 -16.61
CA THR A 568 -24.25 5.66 -16.46
C THR A 568 -25.25 6.67 -15.93
N ASN A 569 -26.47 6.71 -16.49
CA ASN A 569 -27.50 7.67 -16.07
C ASN A 569 -27.95 7.48 -14.61
N VAL A 570 -28.01 6.24 -14.12
CA VAL A 570 -28.32 5.91 -12.72
C VAL A 570 -27.14 6.30 -11.82
N ALA A 571 -25.93 5.93 -12.21
CA ALA A 571 -24.70 6.23 -11.46
C ALA A 571 -24.51 7.74 -11.27
N LEU A 572 -24.64 8.53 -12.35
CA LEU A 572 -24.51 9.98 -12.28
C LEU A 572 -25.62 10.63 -11.44
N GLY A 573 -26.84 10.04 -11.43
CA GLY A 573 -27.91 10.42 -10.52
C GLY A 573 -27.54 10.21 -9.05
N ILE A 574 -26.97 9.04 -8.73
CA ILE A 574 -26.48 8.69 -7.40
C ILE A 574 -25.37 9.65 -6.97
N PHE A 575 -24.37 9.89 -7.82
CA PHE A 575 -23.28 10.81 -7.50
C PHE A 575 -23.80 12.24 -7.27
N SER A 576 -24.78 12.73 -8.05
CA SER A 576 -25.41 14.02 -7.77
C SER A 576 -25.93 14.11 -6.34
N ASN A 577 -26.60 13.04 -5.87
CA ASN A 577 -27.20 12.99 -4.55
C ASN A 577 -26.12 12.89 -3.44
N LEU A 578 -25.10 12.05 -3.63
CA LEU A 578 -23.98 11.95 -2.68
C LEU A 578 -23.22 13.29 -2.54
N LEU A 579 -23.10 14.06 -3.61
CA LEU A 579 -22.47 15.38 -3.58
C LEU A 579 -23.24 16.41 -2.72
N THR A 580 -24.48 16.14 -2.31
CA THR A 580 -25.25 17.04 -1.42
C THR A 580 -24.85 16.93 0.06
N HIS A 581 -24.14 15.86 0.45
CA HIS A 581 -23.68 15.64 1.81
C HIS A 581 -22.40 16.44 2.11
N ALA A 582 -22.56 17.71 2.50
CA ALA A 582 -21.42 18.61 2.72
C ALA A 582 -20.45 18.14 3.81
N GLU A 583 -20.94 17.37 4.80
CA GLU A 583 -20.16 16.73 5.86
C GLU A 583 -19.11 15.75 5.35
N ASP A 584 -19.33 15.16 4.18
CA ASP A 584 -18.42 14.19 3.56
C ASP A 584 -17.20 14.82 2.89
N ALA A 585 -17.13 16.13 2.82
CA ALA A 585 -16.01 16.85 2.20
C ALA A 585 -14.67 16.59 2.88
N GLN A 586 -14.66 16.18 4.13
CA GLN A 586 -13.46 15.82 4.89
C GLN A 586 -13.34 14.30 5.14
N ASP A 587 -14.26 13.50 4.60
CA ASP A 587 -14.18 12.05 4.77
C ASP A 587 -12.96 11.48 4.03
N PRO A 588 -12.20 10.56 4.64
CA PRO A 588 -10.95 10.04 4.08
C PRO A 588 -11.11 9.31 2.74
N PHE A 589 -12.25 8.63 2.50
CA PHE A 589 -12.44 7.78 1.34
C PHE A 589 -13.47 8.32 0.34
N LEU A 590 -14.57 8.91 0.82
CA LEU A 590 -15.74 9.16 -0.01
C LEU A 590 -15.46 10.09 -1.19
N SER A 591 -14.70 11.16 -0.98
CA SER A 591 -14.36 12.11 -2.04
C SER A 591 -13.65 11.44 -3.23
N ASN A 592 -12.66 10.59 -2.97
CA ASN A 592 -11.94 9.89 -4.03
C ASN A 592 -12.80 8.79 -4.67
N THR A 593 -13.64 8.11 -3.89
CA THR A 593 -14.57 7.09 -4.42
C THR A 593 -15.54 7.72 -5.43
N ILE A 594 -16.07 8.91 -5.13
CA ILE A 594 -16.95 9.64 -6.05
C ILE A 594 -16.18 10.00 -7.32
N TRP A 595 -14.92 10.49 -7.21
CA TRP A 595 -14.10 10.79 -8.38
C TRP A 595 -13.91 9.55 -9.27
N TRP A 596 -13.46 8.43 -8.73
CA TRP A 596 -13.24 7.20 -9.49
C TRP A 596 -14.55 6.62 -10.06
N GLY A 597 -15.67 6.83 -9.35
CA GLY A 597 -16.98 6.48 -9.83
C GLY A 597 -17.37 7.30 -11.07
N VAL A 598 -17.26 8.61 -11.03
CA VAL A 598 -17.51 9.49 -12.17
C VAL A 598 -16.55 9.22 -13.32
N GLU A 599 -15.26 9.00 -13.02
CA GLU A 599 -14.22 8.66 -14.01
C GLU A 599 -14.58 7.41 -14.80
N SER A 600 -15.05 6.35 -14.13
CA SER A 600 -15.42 5.08 -14.81
C SER A 600 -16.55 5.24 -15.84
N HIS A 601 -17.34 6.32 -15.76
CA HIS A 601 -18.40 6.68 -16.69
C HIS A 601 -18.03 7.81 -17.67
N ALA A 602 -16.81 8.39 -17.55
CA ALA A 602 -16.42 9.60 -18.26
C ALA A 602 -16.35 9.44 -19.80
N ASN A 603 -16.26 8.21 -20.32
CA ASN A 603 -16.33 7.95 -21.77
C ASN A 603 -17.74 8.19 -22.37
N ASN A 604 -18.78 8.26 -21.53
CA ASN A 604 -20.15 8.57 -21.97
C ASN A 604 -20.35 10.10 -22.00
N HIS A 605 -19.69 10.78 -22.95
CA HIS A 605 -19.63 12.26 -23.03
C HIS A 605 -21.02 12.91 -22.96
N ALA A 606 -22.02 12.34 -23.66
CA ALA A 606 -23.37 12.89 -23.69
C ALA A 606 -24.03 12.91 -22.29
N ASP A 607 -23.91 11.81 -21.55
CA ASP A 607 -24.47 11.70 -20.19
C ASP A 607 -23.72 12.62 -19.21
N ILE A 608 -22.39 12.71 -19.33
CA ILE A 608 -21.57 13.65 -18.53
C ILE A 608 -21.99 15.10 -18.82
N LEU A 609 -22.18 15.48 -20.09
CA LEU A 609 -22.62 16.85 -20.45
C LEU A 609 -24.01 17.16 -19.91
N GLN A 610 -24.95 16.20 -19.95
CA GLN A 610 -26.26 16.34 -19.34
C GLN A 610 -26.18 16.49 -17.83
N TRP A 611 -25.32 15.68 -17.19
CA TRP A 611 -25.08 15.73 -15.75
C TRP A 611 -24.53 17.09 -15.29
N LEU A 612 -23.54 17.63 -16.00
CA LEU A 612 -22.92 18.93 -15.72
C LEU A 612 -23.86 20.15 -15.89
N GLN A 613 -25.08 19.96 -16.39
CA GLN A 613 -26.09 21.05 -16.43
C GLN A 613 -26.65 21.39 -15.05
N LYS A 614 -26.47 20.52 -14.06
CA LYS A 614 -26.95 20.71 -12.69
C LYS A 614 -26.01 21.64 -11.93
N THR A 615 -26.48 22.79 -11.50
CA THR A 615 -25.67 23.80 -10.80
C THR A 615 -25.12 23.30 -9.48
N GLU A 616 -25.88 22.46 -8.78
CA GLU A 616 -25.53 21.91 -7.47
C GLU A 616 -24.23 21.12 -7.48
N ILE A 617 -23.92 20.45 -8.60
CA ILE A 617 -22.69 19.67 -8.77
C ILE A 617 -21.44 20.55 -8.67
N TRP A 618 -21.50 21.75 -9.24
CA TRP A 618 -20.38 22.69 -9.25
C TRP A 618 -20.13 23.32 -7.89
N GLN A 619 -21.17 23.51 -7.08
CA GLN A 619 -21.13 24.27 -5.83
C GLN A 619 -20.91 23.38 -4.59
N SER A 620 -20.96 22.07 -4.74
CA SER A 620 -20.78 21.14 -3.61
C SER A 620 -19.39 21.25 -2.98
N PRO A 621 -19.30 21.29 -1.64
CA PRO A 621 -18.02 21.16 -0.92
C PRO A 621 -17.27 19.87 -1.25
N VAL A 622 -17.99 18.75 -1.48
CA VAL A 622 -17.40 17.46 -1.87
C VAL A 622 -16.80 17.53 -3.27
N THR A 623 -17.42 18.21 -4.23
CA THR A 623 -16.82 18.48 -5.55
C THR A 623 -15.49 19.22 -5.42
N THR A 624 -15.44 20.16 -4.46
CA THR A 624 -14.22 20.93 -4.17
C THR A 624 -13.12 20.05 -3.55
N SER A 625 -13.45 19.27 -2.51
CA SER A 625 -12.49 18.42 -1.80
C SER A 625 -11.97 17.25 -2.66
N SER A 626 -12.83 16.65 -3.49
CA SER A 626 -12.47 15.59 -4.42
C SER A 626 -11.73 16.09 -5.67
N ARG A 627 -11.60 17.39 -5.84
CA ARG A 627 -11.08 18.02 -7.06
C ARG A 627 -11.79 17.54 -8.35
N LEU A 628 -13.06 17.22 -8.25
CA LEU A 628 -13.82 16.53 -9.30
C LEU A 628 -13.71 17.22 -10.66
N MET A 629 -13.87 18.56 -10.70
CA MET A 629 -13.82 19.32 -11.96
C MET A 629 -12.40 19.42 -12.51
N GLU A 630 -11.41 19.63 -11.64
CA GLU A 630 -9.99 19.61 -12.00
C GLU A 630 -9.58 18.25 -12.60
N ASN A 631 -10.01 17.17 -11.96
CA ASN A 631 -9.69 15.80 -12.38
C ASN A 631 -10.40 15.43 -13.69
N LEU A 632 -11.66 15.82 -13.91
CA LEU A 632 -12.35 15.64 -15.18
C LEU A 632 -11.62 16.36 -16.33
N MET A 633 -11.25 17.63 -16.10
CA MET A 633 -10.47 18.38 -17.07
C MET A 633 -9.13 17.72 -17.38
N ARG A 634 -8.38 17.32 -16.33
CA ARG A 634 -7.10 16.63 -16.47
C ARG A 634 -7.24 15.34 -17.27
N ARG A 635 -8.27 14.54 -16.95
CA ARG A 635 -8.53 13.26 -17.62
C ARG A 635 -8.78 13.45 -19.13
N PHE A 636 -9.67 14.34 -19.51
CA PHE A 636 -9.97 14.61 -20.92
C PHE A 636 -8.76 15.22 -21.65
N ALA A 637 -8.07 16.17 -21.05
CA ALA A 637 -6.87 16.77 -21.61
C ALA A 637 -5.71 15.74 -21.78
N THR A 638 -5.59 14.76 -20.86
CA THR A 638 -4.56 13.71 -20.93
C THR A 638 -4.82 12.75 -22.08
N LEU A 639 -6.08 12.34 -22.33
CA LEU A 639 -6.45 11.51 -23.48
C LEU A 639 -6.21 12.23 -24.81
N GLY A 640 -6.55 13.52 -24.86
CA GLY A 640 -6.19 14.41 -25.96
C GLY A 640 -6.85 14.06 -27.31
N THR A 641 -7.86 13.18 -27.35
CA THR A 641 -8.63 12.97 -28.57
C THR A 641 -9.43 14.23 -28.88
N ARG A 642 -9.86 14.42 -30.13
CA ARG A 642 -10.65 15.59 -30.50
C ARG A 642 -11.92 15.72 -29.64
N ASP A 643 -12.61 14.61 -29.39
CA ASP A 643 -13.84 14.59 -28.61
C ASP A 643 -13.58 14.92 -27.14
N ASP A 644 -12.52 14.39 -26.55
CA ASP A 644 -12.09 14.72 -25.18
C ASP A 644 -11.69 16.21 -25.04
N LEU A 645 -10.96 16.75 -26.02
CA LEU A 645 -10.61 18.17 -26.04
C LEU A 645 -11.83 19.08 -26.22
N LEU A 646 -12.88 18.63 -26.91
CA LEU A 646 -14.17 19.32 -26.94
C LEU A 646 -14.88 19.27 -25.59
N MET A 647 -14.77 18.16 -24.84
CA MET A 647 -15.25 18.11 -23.46
C MET A 647 -14.55 19.13 -22.57
N CYS A 648 -13.24 19.35 -22.76
CA CYS A 648 -12.52 20.42 -22.06
C CYS A 648 -13.13 21.82 -22.36
N ALA A 649 -13.51 22.09 -23.62
CA ALA A 649 -14.17 23.35 -24.00
C ALA A 649 -15.53 23.51 -23.32
N GLU A 650 -16.32 22.45 -23.30
CA GLU A 650 -17.63 22.41 -22.64
C GLU A 650 -17.54 22.65 -21.12
N LEU A 651 -16.56 22.04 -20.45
CA LEU A 651 -16.29 22.28 -19.03
C LEU A 651 -16.00 23.76 -18.76
N LEU A 652 -15.12 24.38 -19.53
CA LEU A 652 -14.79 25.81 -19.40
C LEU A 652 -15.99 26.69 -19.68
N GLN A 653 -16.78 26.37 -20.70
CA GLN A 653 -17.99 27.14 -21.07
C GLN A 653 -19.06 27.10 -19.97
N ARG A 654 -19.18 25.97 -19.24
CA ARG A 654 -20.20 25.78 -18.20
C ARG A 654 -19.75 26.22 -16.81
N SER A 655 -18.47 26.56 -16.65
CA SER A 655 -17.92 26.99 -15.36
C SER A 655 -18.71 28.21 -14.83
N PRO A 656 -19.26 28.12 -13.61
CA PRO A 656 -20.14 29.18 -13.10
C PRO A 656 -19.41 30.43 -12.60
N ASP A 657 -18.12 30.34 -12.28
CA ASP A 657 -17.34 31.41 -11.71
C ASP A 657 -15.84 31.30 -12.03
N ALA A 658 -15.10 32.35 -11.76
CA ALA A 658 -13.66 32.41 -12.02
C ALA A 658 -12.85 31.41 -11.16
N GLN A 659 -13.31 31.07 -9.95
CA GLN A 659 -12.57 30.13 -9.08
C GLN A 659 -12.60 28.72 -9.66
N LEU A 660 -13.77 28.27 -10.10
CA LEU A 660 -13.93 26.97 -10.75
C LEU A 660 -13.26 26.94 -12.13
N THR A 661 -13.34 28.04 -12.91
CA THR A 661 -12.58 28.18 -14.14
C THR A 661 -11.07 27.99 -13.91
N ASN A 662 -10.50 28.61 -12.87
CA ASN A 662 -9.10 28.46 -12.53
C ASN A 662 -8.74 27.00 -12.16
N ARG A 663 -9.60 26.28 -11.44
CA ARG A 663 -9.42 24.86 -11.14
C ARG A 663 -9.43 23.99 -12.40
N LEU A 664 -10.33 24.26 -13.34
CA LEU A 664 -10.34 23.58 -14.64
C LEU A 664 -9.04 23.84 -15.39
N VAL A 665 -8.56 25.09 -15.41
CA VAL A 665 -7.27 25.43 -16.04
C VAL A 665 -6.09 24.76 -15.33
N ASP A 666 -6.12 24.63 -14.01
CA ASP A 666 -5.11 23.87 -13.26
C ASP A 666 -5.10 22.40 -13.72
N GLY A 667 -6.26 21.76 -13.87
CA GLY A 667 -6.38 20.40 -14.39
C GLY A 667 -5.84 20.26 -15.82
N PHE A 668 -6.20 21.21 -16.70
CA PHE A 668 -5.68 21.26 -18.06
C PHE A 668 -4.17 21.42 -18.09
N THR A 669 -3.64 22.34 -17.29
CA THR A 669 -2.21 22.60 -17.19
C THR A 669 -1.43 21.39 -16.70
N LYS A 670 -1.95 20.68 -15.68
CA LYS A 670 -1.36 19.44 -15.17
C LYS A 670 -1.31 18.32 -16.20
N ALA A 671 -2.30 18.24 -17.09
CA ALA A 671 -2.29 17.25 -18.16
C ALA A 671 -1.13 17.43 -19.17
N PHE A 672 -0.61 18.66 -19.27
CA PHE A 672 0.49 19.00 -20.18
C PHE A 672 1.80 19.38 -19.45
N GLU A 673 1.90 19.10 -18.17
CA GLU A 673 3.16 19.27 -17.43
C GLU A 673 4.27 18.43 -18.06
N GLY A 674 5.45 19.03 -18.33
CA GLY A 674 6.61 18.36 -18.92
C GLY A 674 6.49 18.09 -20.44
N ARG A 675 5.46 18.58 -21.11
CA ARG A 675 5.28 18.43 -22.57
C ARG A 675 4.60 19.64 -23.22
N SER A 676 4.83 19.81 -24.51
CA SER A 676 4.16 20.87 -25.28
C SER A 676 2.67 20.52 -25.51
N ILE A 677 1.86 21.55 -25.60
CA ILE A 677 0.43 21.41 -25.92
C ILE A 677 0.29 21.16 -27.44
N PRO A 678 -0.41 20.08 -27.86
CA PRO A 678 -0.65 19.81 -29.28
C PRO A 678 -1.61 20.86 -29.88
N GLN A 679 -1.85 20.76 -31.20
CA GLN A 679 -2.86 21.59 -31.86
C GLN A 679 -4.24 21.34 -31.25
N LEU A 680 -4.83 22.39 -30.67
CA LEU A 680 -6.13 22.34 -30.00
C LEU A 680 -7.28 22.65 -30.95
N PRO A 681 -8.50 22.09 -30.73
CA PRO A 681 -9.72 22.52 -31.42
C PRO A 681 -9.99 24.03 -31.22
N THR A 682 -10.55 24.65 -32.27
CA THR A 682 -10.87 26.10 -32.25
C THR A 682 -11.79 26.48 -31.10
N GLU A 683 -12.73 25.60 -30.75
CA GLU A 683 -13.67 25.75 -29.65
C GLU A 683 -12.96 25.84 -28.29
N LEU A 684 -11.97 24.99 -28.06
CA LEU A 684 -11.19 24.99 -26.82
C LEU A 684 -10.27 26.23 -26.77
N VAL A 685 -9.62 26.56 -27.89
CA VAL A 685 -8.81 27.80 -27.99
C VAL A 685 -9.63 29.03 -27.64
N ALA A 686 -10.88 29.13 -28.16
CA ALA A 686 -11.77 30.26 -27.86
C ALA A 686 -12.10 30.36 -26.36
N GLN A 687 -12.30 29.26 -25.66
CA GLN A 687 -12.56 29.27 -24.22
C GLN A 687 -11.30 29.62 -23.39
N LEU A 688 -10.16 29.00 -23.72
CA LEU A 688 -8.88 29.28 -23.04
C LEU A 688 -8.43 30.73 -23.21
N SER A 689 -8.77 31.37 -24.36
CA SER A 689 -8.46 32.81 -24.62
C SER A 689 -9.25 33.78 -23.74
N ARG A 690 -10.33 33.31 -23.09
CA ARG A 690 -11.10 34.13 -22.12
C ARG A 690 -10.53 34.06 -20.70
N VAL A 691 -9.58 33.15 -20.45
CA VAL A 691 -8.94 33.02 -19.14
C VAL A 691 -7.91 34.14 -18.98
N GLU A 692 -8.07 34.96 -17.95
CA GLU A 692 -7.19 36.09 -17.65
C GLU A 692 -6.12 35.75 -16.61
N GLY A 693 -5.10 36.60 -16.50
CA GLY A 693 -4.07 36.55 -15.46
C GLY A 693 -2.92 35.57 -15.75
N ARG A 694 -2.28 35.09 -14.69
CA ARG A 694 -1.07 34.27 -14.79
C ARG A 694 -1.25 33.01 -15.66
N PHE A 695 -2.44 32.42 -15.68
CA PHE A 695 -2.71 31.22 -16.47
C PHE A 695 -2.68 31.47 -17.96
N ALA A 696 -3.12 32.67 -18.41
CA ALA A 696 -3.04 33.04 -19.83
C ALA A 696 -1.56 33.04 -20.30
N THR A 697 -0.67 33.60 -19.51
CA THR A 697 0.77 33.63 -19.81
C THR A 697 1.37 32.22 -19.80
N LEU A 698 1.06 31.37 -18.81
CA LEU A 698 1.55 29.99 -18.73
C LEU A 698 1.08 29.13 -19.90
N LEU A 699 -0.21 29.24 -20.28
CA LEU A 699 -0.77 28.54 -21.43
C LEU A 699 -0.16 29.04 -22.74
N GLY A 700 0.04 30.38 -22.86
CA GLY A 700 0.70 30.97 -24.01
C GLY A 700 2.12 30.45 -24.20
N ILE A 701 2.93 30.40 -23.13
CA ILE A 701 4.28 29.82 -23.15
C ILE A 701 4.27 28.38 -23.69
N ARG A 702 3.39 27.49 -23.09
CA ARG A 702 3.29 26.10 -23.49
C ARG A 702 2.77 25.88 -24.90
N ARG A 703 2.07 26.86 -25.47
CA ARG A 703 1.60 26.86 -26.86
C ARG A 703 2.62 27.44 -27.85
N GLY A 704 3.75 27.97 -27.35
CA GLY A 704 4.75 28.63 -28.15
C GLY A 704 4.36 30.06 -28.58
N ASP A 705 3.46 30.74 -27.82
CA ASP A 705 3.07 32.10 -28.10
C ASP A 705 4.23 33.06 -27.79
N GLU A 706 4.73 33.74 -28.82
CA GLU A 706 5.88 34.66 -28.67
C GLU A 706 5.59 35.84 -27.76
N ALA A 707 4.36 36.38 -27.78
CA ALA A 707 3.98 37.53 -26.97
C ALA A 707 3.88 37.13 -25.49
N ALA A 708 3.29 35.98 -25.18
CA ALA A 708 3.24 35.45 -23.83
C ALA A 708 4.64 35.12 -23.29
N THR A 709 5.49 34.54 -24.13
CA THR A 709 6.87 34.23 -23.78
C THR A 709 7.68 35.52 -23.49
N ALA A 710 7.54 36.55 -24.32
CA ALA A 710 8.18 37.85 -24.09
C ALA A 710 7.68 38.50 -22.80
N ALA A 711 6.37 38.48 -22.55
CA ALA A 711 5.78 39.00 -21.31
C ALA A 711 6.29 38.26 -20.07
N ALA A 712 6.48 36.95 -20.16
CA ALA A 712 7.05 36.15 -19.09
C ALA A 712 8.50 36.54 -18.78
N PHE A 713 9.35 36.76 -19.78
CA PHE A 713 10.73 37.22 -19.59
C PHE A 713 10.80 38.58 -18.91
N VAL A 714 9.87 39.48 -19.18
CA VAL A 714 9.76 40.75 -18.46
C VAL A 714 9.37 40.51 -17.00
N LYS A 715 8.36 39.68 -16.77
CA LYS A 715 7.77 39.44 -15.44
C LYS A 715 8.74 38.73 -14.49
N ILE A 716 9.55 37.77 -14.97
CA ILE A 716 10.52 37.05 -14.12
C ILE A 716 11.70 37.95 -13.68
N GLN A 717 11.96 39.05 -14.40
CA GLN A 717 13.00 40.01 -14.04
C GLN A 717 12.45 41.14 -13.15
N ASP A 718 11.14 41.27 -12.98
CA ASP A 718 10.51 42.25 -12.12
C ASP A 718 10.60 41.81 -10.64
N GLU A 719 11.45 42.47 -9.87
CA GLU A 719 11.65 42.14 -8.45
C GLU A 719 10.44 42.44 -7.57
N SER A 720 9.50 43.25 -8.04
CA SER A 720 8.23 43.56 -7.35
C SER A 720 7.17 42.47 -7.53
N ALA A 721 7.34 41.59 -8.52
CA ALA A 721 6.43 40.51 -8.78
C ALA A 721 6.53 39.40 -7.69
N PRO A 722 5.42 38.76 -7.32
CA PRO A 722 5.44 37.68 -6.36
C PRO A 722 6.43 36.56 -6.74
N VAL A 723 7.26 36.15 -5.81
CA VAL A 723 8.28 35.12 -6.04
C VAL A 723 7.66 33.85 -6.61
N GLU A 724 6.50 33.44 -6.11
CA GLU A 724 5.77 32.23 -6.55
C GLU A 724 5.38 32.30 -8.04
N GLU A 725 4.91 33.47 -8.49
CA GLU A 725 4.58 33.70 -9.90
C GLU A 725 5.84 33.61 -10.79
N ARG A 726 6.92 34.25 -10.36
CA ARG A 726 8.23 34.20 -11.06
C ARG A 726 8.75 32.77 -11.19
N VAL A 727 8.68 31.99 -10.11
CA VAL A 727 9.06 30.57 -10.08
C VAL A 727 8.26 29.74 -11.09
N GLN A 728 6.94 29.91 -11.14
CA GLN A 728 6.08 29.18 -12.08
C GLN A 728 6.39 29.52 -13.55
N LEU A 729 6.64 30.81 -13.84
CA LEU A 729 6.99 31.25 -15.19
C LEU A 729 8.38 30.74 -15.62
N ILE A 730 9.39 30.77 -14.73
CA ILE A 730 10.72 30.24 -15.01
C ILE A 730 10.63 28.74 -15.32
N ARG A 731 9.86 27.99 -14.52
CA ARG A 731 9.66 26.55 -14.73
C ARG A 731 9.00 26.28 -16.10
N ALA A 732 7.93 26.99 -16.44
CA ALA A 732 7.25 26.81 -17.72
C ALA A 732 8.16 27.14 -18.92
N LEU A 733 8.95 28.20 -18.84
CA LEU A 733 9.93 28.55 -19.88
C LEU A 733 11.00 27.48 -20.06
N GLY A 734 11.50 26.91 -18.95
CA GLY A 734 12.45 25.80 -18.95
C GLY A 734 11.87 24.50 -19.54
N GLU A 735 10.64 24.14 -19.17
CA GLU A 735 9.95 22.93 -19.66
C GLU A 735 9.76 22.92 -21.20
N VAL A 736 9.48 24.07 -21.81
CA VAL A 736 9.27 24.17 -23.26
C VAL A 736 10.54 24.57 -24.03
N HIS A 737 11.66 24.70 -23.34
CA HIS A 737 12.94 25.16 -23.89
C HIS A 737 12.80 26.45 -24.72
N ALA A 738 12.04 27.41 -24.17
CA ALA A 738 11.66 28.64 -24.86
C ALA A 738 12.90 29.50 -25.17
N GLN A 739 12.99 29.98 -26.42
CA GLN A 739 13.94 31.01 -26.89
C GLN A 739 15.31 31.00 -26.19
N ALA A 740 16.14 29.95 -26.41
CA ALA A 740 17.41 29.73 -25.71
C ALA A 740 18.31 30.96 -25.65
N ASP A 741 18.35 31.74 -26.74
CA ASP A 741 19.17 32.97 -26.86
C ASP A 741 18.76 34.07 -25.87
N VAL A 742 17.51 34.04 -25.41
CA VAL A 742 16.98 34.99 -24.41
C VAL A 742 16.94 34.35 -23.02
N ALA A 743 16.48 33.12 -22.92
CA ALA A 743 16.27 32.41 -21.66
C ALA A 743 17.56 32.20 -20.88
N ILE A 744 18.59 31.68 -21.54
CA ILE A 744 19.89 31.38 -20.89
C ILE A 744 20.51 32.61 -20.25
N PRO A 745 20.72 33.75 -20.96
CA PRO A 745 21.23 34.92 -20.33
C PRO A 745 20.39 35.45 -19.16
N VAL A 746 19.05 35.40 -19.28
CA VAL A 746 18.15 35.84 -18.22
C VAL A 746 18.24 34.95 -16.99
N PHE A 747 18.22 33.62 -17.15
CA PHE A 747 18.33 32.70 -16.02
C PHE A 747 19.68 32.75 -15.35
N LEU A 748 20.80 32.89 -16.11
CA LEU A 748 22.14 33.06 -15.54
C LEU A 748 22.27 34.38 -14.79
N LYS A 749 21.65 35.46 -15.30
CA LYS A 749 21.60 36.74 -14.62
C LYS A 749 20.83 36.63 -13.29
N LEU A 750 19.68 36.02 -13.27
CA LEU A 750 18.85 35.79 -12.07
C LEU A 750 19.61 34.91 -11.07
N LEU A 751 20.29 33.87 -11.52
CA LEU A 751 21.15 33.01 -10.70
C LEU A 751 22.25 33.80 -9.99
N HIS A 752 22.88 34.75 -10.70
CA HIS A 752 23.96 35.57 -10.16
C HIS A 752 23.46 36.66 -9.21
N SER A 753 22.32 37.29 -9.52
CA SER A 753 21.85 38.51 -8.79
C SER A 753 20.86 38.18 -7.66
N SER A 754 20.22 37.02 -7.64
CA SER A 754 19.17 36.71 -6.68
C SER A 754 19.70 36.35 -5.30
N THR A 755 19.19 37.01 -4.27
CA THR A 755 19.39 36.65 -2.86
C THR A 755 18.41 35.58 -2.40
N ASN A 756 17.43 35.24 -3.23
CA ASN A 756 16.42 34.21 -2.94
C ASN A 756 16.90 32.84 -3.45
N GLU A 757 17.26 31.95 -2.52
CA GLU A 757 17.79 30.61 -2.83
C GLU A 757 16.81 29.78 -3.67
N ASN A 758 15.49 29.89 -3.42
CA ASN A 758 14.48 29.17 -4.19
C ASN A 758 14.46 29.60 -5.66
N LEU A 759 14.54 30.89 -5.91
CA LEU A 759 14.60 31.43 -7.28
C LEU A 759 15.87 30.97 -8.01
N ALA A 760 17.01 31.00 -7.32
CA ALA A 760 18.29 30.54 -7.87
C ALA A 760 18.24 29.04 -8.23
N THR A 761 17.67 28.21 -7.34
CA THR A 761 17.48 26.78 -7.55
C THR A 761 16.59 26.50 -8.77
N ILE A 762 15.48 27.22 -8.91
CA ILE A 762 14.56 27.05 -10.06
C ILE A 762 15.22 27.50 -11.38
N CYS A 763 16.02 28.55 -11.37
CA CYS A 763 16.79 28.95 -12.55
C CYS A 763 17.80 27.88 -12.98
N LEU A 764 18.48 27.23 -12.03
CA LEU A 764 19.35 26.08 -12.30
C LEU A 764 18.59 24.92 -12.92
N GLY A 765 17.42 24.58 -12.36
CA GLY A 765 16.53 23.54 -12.90
C GLY A 765 16.05 23.86 -14.33
N ALA A 766 15.69 25.12 -14.60
CA ALA A 766 15.29 25.55 -15.95
C ALA A 766 16.48 25.52 -16.95
N LEU A 767 17.69 25.89 -16.53
CA LEU A 767 18.89 25.81 -17.34
C LEU A 767 19.25 24.39 -17.75
N GLN A 768 18.89 23.39 -16.94
CA GLN A 768 19.13 21.99 -17.24
C GLN A 768 18.41 21.50 -18.52
N GLY A 769 17.31 22.13 -18.89
CA GLY A 769 16.59 21.87 -20.14
C GLY A 769 17.32 22.27 -21.42
N TYR A 770 18.40 23.06 -21.32
CA TYR A 770 19.20 23.50 -22.47
C TYR A 770 20.53 22.72 -22.53
N ASP A 771 21.24 22.76 -23.67
CA ASP A 771 22.41 21.93 -23.92
C ASP A 771 23.71 22.74 -24.18
N GLN A 772 23.66 24.07 -24.09
CA GLN A 772 24.76 24.94 -24.45
C GLN A 772 25.93 24.84 -23.44
N PRO A 773 27.18 24.63 -23.92
CA PRO A 773 28.35 24.46 -23.06
C PRO A 773 28.66 25.65 -22.14
N ASN A 774 28.30 26.86 -22.54
CA ASN A 774 28.50 28.07 -21.72
C ASN A 774 27.70 28.07 -20.41
N ILE A 775 26.61 27.31 -20.34
CA ILE A 775 25.83 27.14 -19.11
C ILE A 775 26.71 26.50 -18.03
N GLY A 776 27.30 25.35 -18.33
CA GLY A 776 28.15 24.62 -17.39
C GLY A 776 29.36 25.47 -16.97
N HIS A 777 30.00 26.16 -17.91
CA HIS A 777 31.11 27.04 -17.62
C HIS A 777 30.71 28.16 -16.64
N THR A 778 29.62 28.84 -16.87
CA THR A 778 29.14 29.92 -15.99
C THR A 778 28.73 29.39 -14.62
N ILE A 779 28.06 28.23 -14.53
CA ILE A 779 27.70 27.60 -13.26
C ILE A 779 28.97 27.26 -12.45
N VAL A 780 30.01 26.70 -13.09
CA VAL A 780 31.32 26.42 -12.45
C VAL A 780 31.97 27.67 -11.91
N GLU A 781 31.90 28.79 -12.66
CA GLU A 781 32.44 30.09 -12.22
C GLU A 781 31.73 30.61 -10.97
N LEU A 782 30.42 30.51 -10.92
CA LEU A 782 29.59 31.02 -9.83
C LEU A 782 29.59 30.09 -8.60
N PHE A 783 29.89 28.81 -8.76
CA PHE A 783 29.75 27.75 -7.76
C PHE A 783 30.38 28.09 -6.39
N PRO A 784 31.61 28.59 -6.28
CA PRO A 784 32.24 28.88 -4.99
C PRO A 784 31.51 29.93 -4.15
N ALA A 785 30.78 30.84 -4.80
CA ALA A 785 30.04 31.93 -4.15
C ALA A 785 28.58 31.57 -3.82
N MET A 786 28.08 30.42 -4.28
CA MET A 786 26.68 29.97 -4.05
C MET A 786 26.47 29.53 -2.61
N PRO A 787 25.26 29.75 -2.05
CA PRO A 787 24.85 29.13 -0.79
C PRO A 787 24.88 27.60 -0.90
N PRO A 788 25.11 26.88 0.21
CA PRO A 788 25.20 25.38 0.17
C PRO A 788 24.05 24.67 -0.53
N LYS A 789 22.82 25.11 -0.34
CA LYS A 789 21.64 24.53 -0.98
C LYS A 789 21.66 24.74 -2.51
N VAL A 790 22.08 25.90 -2.96
CA VAL A 790 22.20 26.22 -4.39
C VAL A 790 23.36 25.44 -5.01
N GLN A 791 24.47 25.22 -4.27
CA GLN A 791 25.57 24.37 -4.71
C GLN A 791 25.13 22.91 -4.93
N GLU A 792 24.24 22.38 -4.10
CA GLU A 792 23.69 21.03 -4.27
C GLU A 792 22.93 20.89 -5.59
N THR A 793 22.08 21.86 -5.96
CA THR A 793 21.41 21.88 -7.26
C THR A 793 22.41 22.11 -8.40
N ALA A 794 23.35 23.03 -8.24
CA ALA A 794 24.33 23.33 -9.28
C ALA A 794 25.18 22.09 -9.66
N GLN A 795 25.69 21.33 -8.69
CA GLN A 795 26.45 20.11 -8.98
C GLN A 795 25.58 19.02 -9.65
N SER A 796 24.31 18.93 -9.27
CA SER A 796 23.34 18.03 -9.89
C SER A 796 23.11 18.38 -11.38
N VAL A 797 22.99 19.69 -11.67
CA VAL A 797 22.84 20.20 -13.05
C VAL A 797 24.13 19.96 -13.83
N LEU A 798 25.30 20.26 -13.27
CA LEU A 798 26.59 20.02 -13.93
C LEU A 798 26.84 18.55 -14.26
N ALA A 799 26.35 17.61 -13.42
CA ALA A 799 26.48 16.19 -13.67
C ALA A 799 25.42 15.63 -14.65
N SER A 800 24.43 16.42 -15.06
CA SER A 800 23.33 15.95 -15.91
C SER A 800 23.72 15.80 -17.39
N ARG A 801 24.76 16.47 -17.86
CA ARG A 801 25.23 16.40 -19.24
C ARG A 801 26.73 16.17 -19.32
N LYS A 802 27.17 15.44 -20.35
CA LYS A 802 28.57 15.03 -20.52
C LYS A 802 29.54 16.22 -20.52
N ASP A 803 29.26 17.26 -21.32
CA ASP A 803 30.14 18.42 -21.46
C ASP A 803 30.23 19.23 -20.17
N TRP A 804 29.14 19.37 -19.44
CA TRP A 804 29.13 20.05 -18.16
C TRP A 804 29.81 19.21 -17.06
N SER A 805 29.66 17.89 -17.13
CA SER A 805 30.35 16.93 -16.25
C SER A 805 31.88 17.06 -16.43
N GLN A 806 32.36 17.19 -17.68
CA GLN A 806 33.77 17.42 -17.96
C GLN A 806 34.25 18.74 -17.31
N GLN A 807 33.51 19.82 -17.48
CA GLN A 807 33.84 21.14 -16.89
C GLN A 807 33.86 21.09 -15.35
N LEU A 808 32.93 20.36 -14.73
CA LEU A 808 32.94 20.13 -13.29
C LEU A 808 34.18 19.37 -12.84
N LEU A 809 34.55 18.30 -13.53
CA LEU A 809 35.75 17.53 -13.20
C LEU A 809 37.05 18.30 -13.42
N GLU A 810 37.14 19.13 -14.47
CA GLU A 810 38.26 20.07 -14.68
C GLU A 810 38.36 21.09 -13.55
N ALA A 811 37.24 21.60 -13.05
CA ALA A 811 37.22 22.50 -11.90
C ALA A 811 37.66 21.82 -10.59
N ILE A 812 37.37 20.53 -10.44
CA ILE A 812 37.84 19.70 -9.32
C ILE A 812 39.38 19.46 -9.45
N GLU A 813 39.85 19.10 -10.63
CA GLU A 813 41.31 18.87 -10.86
C GLU A 813 42.14 20.14 -10.68
N SER A 814 41.62 21.28 -11.07
CA SER A 814 42.27 22.58 -10.86
C SER A 814 42.17 23.09 -9.42
N GLY A 815 41.45 22.41 -8.53
CA GLY A 815 41.28 22.81 -7.13
C GLY A 815 40.28 23.96 -6.93
N LYS A 816 39.54 24.39 -7.98
CA LYS A 816 38.55 25.44 -7.92
C LYS A 816 37.32 24.99 -7.11
N ILE A 817 36.93 23.71 -7.26
CA ILE A 817 35.86 23.06 -6.49
C ILE A 817 36.47 21.91 -5.67
N PRO A 818 36.47 21.99 -4.34
CA PRO A 818 36.97 20.91 -3.51
C PRO A 818 36.18 19.59 -3.69
N PRO A 819 36.83 18.43 -3.90
CA PRO A 819 36.13 17.13 -4.07
C PRO A 819 35.17 16.80 -2.94
N LYS A 820 35.46 17.22 -1.71
CA LYS A 820 34.64 16.98 -0.52
C LYS A 820 33.25 17.67 -0.56
N LEU A 821 33.04 18.63 -1.45
CA LEU A 821 31.75 19.30 -1.62
C LEU A 821 30.83 18.53 -2.57
N ILE A 822 31.36 17.54 -3.31
CA ILE A 822 30.60 16.77 -4.29
C ILE A 822 29.88 15.63 -3.57
N ASN A 823 28.56 15.58 -3.70
CA ASN A 823 27.74 14.58 -3.08
C ASN A 823 27.73 13.24 -3.87
N GLN A 824 27.29 12.16 -3.21
CA GLN A 824 27.32 10.81 -3.78
C GLN A 824 26.42 10.66 -5.02
N ASP A 825 25.28 11.36 -5.09
CA ASP A 825 24.40 11.36 -6.27
C ASP A 825 25.13 11.93 -7.49
N THR A 826 25.80 13.07 -7.32
CA THR A 826 26.62 13.69 -8.37
C THR A 826 27.70 12.73 -8.87
N ILE A 827 28.44 12.07 -7.95
CA ILE A 827 29.46 11.07 -8.31
C ILE A 827 28.85 9.92 -9.12
N SER A 828 27.68 9.44 -8.70
CA SER A 828 26.98 8.38 -9.42
C SER A 828 26.58 8.79 -10.83
N ARG A 829 26.06 10.01 -11.01
CA ARG A 829 25.67 10.56 -12.34
C ARG A 829 26.90 10.74 -13.25
N LEU A 830 28.01 11.27 -12.72
CA LEU A 830 29.25 11.38 -13.46
C LEU A 830 29.71 10.04 -14.02
N SER A 831 29.55 8.96 -13.25
CA SER A 831 29.88 7.60 -13.68
C SER A 831 28.91 7.05 -14.76
N TRP A 832 27.68 7.57 -14.83
CA TRP A 832 26.65 7.12 -15.78
C TRP A 832 26.92 7.50 -17.23
N HIS A 833 27.67 8.60 -17.49
CA HIS A 833 28.02 9.04 -18.85
C HIS A 833 28.88 8.03 -19.63
N ARG A 834 29.36 6.95 -18.96
CA ARG A 834 30.15 5.84 -19.57
C ARG A 834 31.33 6.30 -20.44
N ASP A 835 31.82 7.52 -20.19
CA ASP A 835 32.99 8.08 -20.86
C ASP A 835 34.28 7.67 -20.12
N PRO A 836 35.27 7.01 -20.79
CA PRO A 836 36.49 6.54 -20.14
C PRO A 836 37.29 7.65 -19.48
N ASN A 837 37.31 8.87 -20.04
CA ASN A 837 38.06 10.00 -19.48
C ASN A 837 37.37 10.50 -18.20
N LEU A 838 36.05 10.66 -18.22
CA LEU A 838 35.29 11.04 -17.04
C LEU A 838 35.42 9.99 -15.92
N GLN A 839 35.31 8.70 -16.26
CA GLN A 839 35.50 7.62 -15.31
C GLN A 839 36.91 7.59 -14.68
N ALA A 840 37.97 7.89 -15.45
CA ALA A 840 39.32 7.95 -14.94
C ALA A 840 39.49 9.06 -13.90
N VAL A 841 38.94 10.25 -14.14
CA VAL A 841 38.99 11.37 -13.20
C VAL A 841 38.12 11.09 -11.96
N VAL A 842 36.93 10.53 -12.14
CA VAL A 842 36.06 10.09 -11.02
C VAL A 842 36.80 9.07 -10.14
N ALA A 843 37.43 8.06 -10.71
CA ALA A 843 38.17 7.04 -9.98
C ALA A 843 39.39 7.63 -9.24
N LYS A 844 40.02 8.68 -9.77
CA LYS A 844 41.15 9.38 -9.15
C LYS A 844 40.77 10.19 -7.90
N HIS A 845 39.63 10.88 -7.93
CA HIS A 845 39.26 11.82 -6.87
C HIS A 845 38.17 11.24 -5.91
N PHE A 846 37.42 10.22 -6.34
CA PHE A 846 36.35 9.62 -5.58
C PHE A 846 36.55 8.11 -5.49
N THR A 847 37.38 7.69 -4.52
CA THR A 847 37.64 6.26 -4.27
C THR A 847 36.33 5.56 -3.91
N LYS A 848 36.00 4.44 -4.58
CA LYS A 848 34.96 3.52 -4.11
C LYS A 848 35.36 3.00 -2.73
N VAL A 849 34.70 3.45 -1.70
CA VAL A 849 34.73 2.79 -0.40
C VAL A 849 33.77 1.61 -0.49
N GLU A 850 34.19 0.53 -1.14
CA GLU A 850 33.67 -0.78 -0.86
C GLU A 850 34.26 -1.15 0.52
N GLY A 851 33.48 -0.88 1.58
CA GLY A 851 33.90 -1.21 2.92
C GLY A 851 34.05 -2.73 3.04
N ASP A 852 35.21 -3.19 3.44
CA ASP A 852 35.42 -4.55 3.96
C ASP A 852 34.37 -4.76 5.06
N ALA A 853 33.50 -5.78 4.92
CA ALA A 853 32.43 -6.07 5.86
C ALA A 853 32.93 -6.17 7.30
N SER A 854 34.16 -6.68 7.47
CA SER A 854 34.86 -6.79 8.77
C SER A 854 35.18 -5.40 9.37
N LEU A 855 35.55 -4.41 8.56
CA LEU A 855 35.83 -3.05 9.03
C LEU A 855 34.56 -2.31 9.42
N LEU A 856 33.45 -2.56 8.71
CA LEU A 856 32.14 -1.97 9.03
C LEU A 856 31.59 -2.53 10.34
N ASP A 857 31.71 -3.82 10.58
CA ASP A 857 31.29 -4.46 11.84
C ASP A 857 32.14 -3.93 13.03
N GLN A 858 33.45 -3.81 12.87
CA GLN A 858 34.32 -3.23 13.90
C GLN A 858 33.96 -1.75 14.18
N ARG A 859 33.60 -0.98 13.14
CA ARG A 859 33.15 0.40 13.30
C ARG A 859 31.82 0.48 14.04
N MET A 860 30.89 -0.41 13.73
CA MET A 860 29.60 -0.49 14.42
C MET A 860 29.81 -0.79 15.92
N GLU A 861 30.60 -1.80 16.26
CA GLU A 861 30.92 -2.15 17.66
C GLU A 861 31.57 -1.00 18.43
N LEU A 862 32.49 -0.29 17.79
CA LEU A 862 33.14 0.87 18.40
C LEU A 862 32.16 2.00 18.72
N VAL A 863 31.33 2.37 17.73
CA VAL A 863 30.34 3.47 17.90
C VAL A 863 29.26 3.07 18.89
N GLU A 864 28.80 1.82 18.88
CA GLU A 864 27.84 1.28 19.84
C GLU A 864 28.39 1.37 21.28
N LYS A 865 29.61 0.95 21.48
CA LYS A 865 30.31 1.06 22.78
C LYS A 865 30.43 2.50 23.26
N ILE A 866 30.73 3.44 22.37
CA ILE A 866 30.82 4.87 22.69
C ILE A 866 29.43 5.42 23.03
N ALA A 867 28.41 5.14 22.24
CA ALA A 867 27.04 5.60 22.46
C ALA A 867 26.48 5.12 23.83
N LEU A 868 26.85 3.91 24.24
CA LEU A 868 26.42 3.29 25.53
C LEU A 868 27.34 3.64 26.72
N SER A 869 28.47 4.32 26.50
CA SER A 869 29.50 4.52 27.55
C SER A 869 29.18 5.62 28.57
N GLY A 870 28.06 6.29 28.49
CA GLY A 870 27.68 7.37 29.43
C GLY A 870 26.43 8.12 29.00
N ASN A 871 26.02 9.11 29.83
CA ASN A 871 24.86 9.94 29.52
C ASN A 871 25.23 11.05 28.52
N GLY A 872 24.74 10.97 27.27
CA GLY A 872 24.82 12.05 26.32
C GLY A 872 23.79 13.15 26.59
N ASN A 873 24.04 14.36 26.09
CA ASN A 873 23.14 15.49 26.16
C ASN A 873 22.25 15.54 24.90
N PRO A 874 20.93 15.22 24.96
CA PRO A 874 20.07 15.20 23.79
C PRO A 874 19.87 16.61 23.16
N LEU A 875 20.03 17.70 23.90
CA LEU A 875 19.96 19.06 23.33
C LEU A 875 21.19 19.38 22.45
N GLU A 876 22.38 18.99 22.87
CA GLU A 876 23.57 19.12 22.03
C GLU A 876 23.49 18.15 20.83
N GLY A 877 22.95 16.95 21.02
CA GLY A 877 22.68 16.02 19.94
C GLY A 877 21.68 16.56 18.91
N GLN A 878 20.65 17.28 19.35
CA GLN A 878 19.70 17.96 18.47
C GLN A 878 20.38 19.03 17.61
N LYS A 879 21.30 19.80 18.19
CA LYS A 879 22.11 20.79 17.44
C LYS A 879 22.98 20.11 16.41
N LEU A 880 23.67 19.01 16.80
CA LEU A 880 24.50 18.24 15.86
C LEU A 880 23.66 17.69 14.70
N PHE A 881 22.45 17.21 14.97
CA PHE A 881 21.54 16.69 13.96
C PHE A 881 21.09 17.77 12.95
N HIS A 882 20.75 18.97 13.42
CA HIS A 882 20.16 20.02 12.60
C HIS A 882 21.19 21.06 12.11
N GLU A 883 22.15 21.45 12.95
CA GLU A 883 23.07 22.60 12.69
C GLU A 883 24.39 22.17 12.07
N ALA A 884 24.93 21.00 12.41
CA ALA A 884 26.09 20.42 11.75
C ALA A 884 25.82 19.97 10.30
N GLY A 885 24.59 20.07 9.87
CA GLY A 885 24.20 20.08 8.46
C GLY A 885 24.16 18.75 7.76
N THR A 886 24.21 17.62 8.47
CA THR A 886 24.25 16.30 7.83
C THR A 886 22.90 15.56 7.87
N CYS A 887 22.37 15.25 9.05
CA CYS A 887 21.16 14.42 9.18
C CYS A 887 19.87 15.20 8.88
N GLY A 888 19.71 16.35 9.53
CA GLY A 888 18.51 17.18 9.45
C GLY A 888 18.27 17.84 8.08
N LYS A 889 19.21 17.78 7.14
CA LYS A 889 19.01 18.20 5.75
C LYS A 889 18.06 17.26 5.01
N CYS A 890 18.22 15.96 5.23
CA CYS A 890 17.45 14.93 4.54
C CYS A 890 16.33 14.37 5.41
N HIS A 891 16.53 14.25 6.71
CA HIS A 891 15.59 13.60 7.64
C HIS A 891 14.82 14.59 8.50
N GLN A 892 13.54 14.31 8.66
CA GLN A 892 12.70 14.97 9.64
C GLN A 892 12.71 14.15 10.94
N ILE A 893 12.72 14.84 12.09
CA ILE A 893 12.50 14.24 13.42
C ILE A 893 11.72 15.25 14.29
N PHE A 894 10.66 14.78 14.95
CA PHE A 894 9.73 15.61 15.73
C PHE A 894 9.16 16.82 14.95
N GLY A 895 8.84 16.60 13.66
CA GLY A 895 8.27 17.62 12.79
C GLY A 895 9.28 18.69 12.29
N ARG A 896 10.59 18.53 12.53
CA ARG A 896 11.64 19.48 12.14
C ARG A 896 12.72 18.77 11.31
N GLY A 897 13.06 19.33 10.16
CA GLY A 897 14.08 18.80 9.23
C GLY A 897 13.62 18.68 7.79
N GLY A 898 14.42 18.05 6.94
CA GLY A 898 14.17 17.81 5.53
C GLY A 898 13.25 16.60 5.30
N ALA A 899 12.61 16.55 4.11
CA ALA A 899 11.71 15.47 3.70
C ALA A 899 12.26 14.65 2.52
N VAL A 900 13.56 14.62 2.34
CA VAL A 900 14.24 13.82 1.30
C VAL A 900 14.38 12.36 1.73
N GLY A 901 14.84 12.16 2.98
CA GLY A 901 14.89 10.84 3.63
C GLY A 901 13.63 10.54 4.44
N PRO A 902 13.52 9.33 5.01
CA PRO A 902 12.40 8.98 5.89
C PRO A 902 12.30 9.87 7.12
N ASP A 903 11.07 10.12 7.58
CA ASP A 903 10.81 10.76 8.88
C ASP A 903 11.26 9.82 9.99
N LEU A 904 12.23 10.27 10.77
CA LEU A 904 12.80 9.50 11.87
C LEU A 904 11.93 9.54 13.14
N THR A 905 10.90 10.39 13.21
CA THR A 905 10.00 10.44 14.38
C THR A 905 9.33 9.11 14.62
N SER A 906 8.91 8.45 13.54
CA SER A 906 8.23 7.16 13.53
C SER A 906 9.17 5.96 13.30
N TYR A 907 10.48 6.21 13.15
CA TYR A 907 11.45 5.13 12.96
C TYR A 907 11.75 4.44 14.29
N ASN A 908 11.99 3.10 14.25
CA ASN A 908 12.45 2.38 15.45
C ASN A 908 13.85 2.83 15.85
N ARG A 909 13.89 3.84 16.72
CA ARG A 909 15.13 4.42 17.24
C ARG A 909 15.57 3.79 18.57
N SER A 910 14.80 2.85 19.10
CA SER A 910 15.14 2.12 20.33
C SER A 910 16.21 1.04 20.07
N ASN A 911 16.26 0.49 18.86
CA ASN A 911 17.29 -0.47 18.45
C ASN A 911 18.52 0.25 17.90
N LEU A 912 19.49 0.51 18.79
CA LEU A 912 20.72 1.20 18.45
C LEU A 912 21.51 0.52 17.32
N ARG A 913 21.56 -0.82 17.31
CA ARG A 913 22.35 -1.57 16.33
C ARG A 913 21.74 -1.50 14.92
N THR A 914 20.44 -1.57 14.79
CA THR A 914 19.73 -1.37 13.52
C THR A 914 19.92 0.07 13.01
N MET A 915 19.85 1.04 13.91
CA MET A 915 20.05 2.45 13.56
C MET A 915 21.51 2.69 13.11
N LEU A 916 22.50 2.12 13.81
CA LEU A 916 23.91 2.17 13.44
C LEU A 916 24.17 1.53 12.07
N LEU A 917 23.55 0.39 11.77
CA LEU A 917 23.65 -0.24 10.46
C LEU A 917 23.19 0.70 9.35
N GLY A 918 22.04 1.36 9.52
CA GLY A 918 21.52 2.32 8.55
C GLY A 918 22.39 3.55 8.39
N ILE A 919 23.13 3.97 9.41
CA ILE A 919 24.00 5.16 9.37
C ILE A 919 25.40 4.81 8.82
N ILE A 920 26.01 3.73 9.29
CA ILE A 920 27.40 3.36 8.96
C ILE A 920 27.46 2.64 7.59
N ASN A 921 26.48 1.79 7.30
CA ASN A 921 26.36 1.10 6.03
C ASN A 921 24.97 1.33 5.39
N PRO A 922 24.68 2.53 4.90
CA PRO A 922 23.35 2.88 4.35
C PRO A 922 22.98 2.10 3.08
N ASN A 923 23.92 1.36 2.50
CA ASN A 923 23.68 0.47 1.36
C ASN A 923 23.33 -0.96 1.79
N ALA A 924 23.47 -1.30 3.07
CA ALA A 924 23.12 -2.63 3.56
C ALA A 924 21.62 -2.89 3.42
N GLU A 925 20.80 -1.89 3.68
CA GLU A 925 19.36 -1.96 3.53
C GLU A 925 18.82 -0.58 3.12
N ILE A 926 18.29 -0.47 1.90
CA ILE A 926 17.57 0.72 1.46
C ILE A 926 16.09 0.47 1.76
N ARG A 927 15.51 1.31 2.63
CA ARG A 927 14.09 1.22 2.96
C ARG A 927 13.26 1.37 1.70
N GLU A 928 12.22 0.54 1.59
CA GLU A 928 11.23 0.58 0.51
C GLU A 928 10.66 1.99 0.32
N GLY A 929 10.62 2.45 -0.93
CA GLY A 929 10.22 3.82 -1.28
C GLY A 929 11.35 4.87 -1.27
N PHE A 930 12.56 4.48 -0.86
CA PHE A 930 13.74 5.36 -0.87
C PHE A 930 14.84 4.91 -1.84
N GLU A 931 14.49 4.03 -2.78
CA GLU A 931 15.36 3.76 -3.93
C GLU A 931 15.20 4.87 -4.98
N THR A 932 16.30 5.27 -5.57
CA THR A 932 16.29 6.28 -6.63
C THR A 932 16.25 5.68 -8.02
N LEU A 933 15.65 6.41 -8.96
CA LEU A 933 15.73 6.15 -10.38
C LEU A 933 16.72 7.10 -11.02
N THR A 934 17.57 6.57 -11.92
CA THR A 934 18.31 7.37 -12.87
C THR A 934 17.70 7.18 -14.25
N ILE A 935 17.41 8.27 -14.91
CA ILE A 935 16.81 8.32 -16.24
C ILE A 935 17.79 9.01 -17.16
N MET A 936 17.98 8.45 -18.36
CA MET A 936 18.64 9.09 -19.46
C MET A 936 17.59 9.42 -20.52
N THR A 937 17.53 10.66 -20.92
CA THR A 937 16.64 11.13 -21.98
C THR A 937 17.31 11.02 -23.35
N ASP A 938 16.52 11.04 -24.43
CA ASP A 938 16.95 10.94 -25.82
C ASP A 938 17.91 12.07 -26.24
N ASP A 939 17.88 13.22 -25.57
CA ASP A 939 18.85 14.31 -25.70
C ASP A 939 20.10 14.17 -24.82
N GLY A 940 20.26 13.01 -24.15
CA GLY A 940 21.43 12.66 -23.34
C GLY A 940 21.48 13.28 -21.94
N GLN A 941 20.38 13.80 -21.44
CA GLN A 941 20.28 14.31 -20.06
C GLN A 941 20.17 13.16 -19.06
N VAL A 942 20.94 13.21 -17.96
CA VAL A 942 20.88 12.23 -16.85
C VAL A 942 20.20 12.86 -15.64
N ILE A 943 19.09 12.29 -15.22
CA ILE A 943 18.27 12.77 -14.10
C ILE A 943 18.15 11.65 -13.07
N THR A 944 18.43 11.93 -11.79
CA THR A 944 18.26 10.97 -10.68
C THR A 944 17.35 11.55 -9.62
N GLY A 945 16.42 10.74 -9.13
CA GLY A 945 15.50 11.14 -8.07
C GLY A 945 14.58 10.02 -7.60
N PHE A 946 13.79 10.34 -6.59
CA PHE A 946 12.71 9.47 -6.14
C PHE A 946 11.48 9.64 -7.02
N LYS A 947 10.90 8.56 -7.48
CA LYS A 947 9.63 8.62 -8.19
C LYS A 947 8.52 9.01 -7.20
N ILE A 948 7.89 10.16 -7.43
CA ILE A 948 6.82 10.69 -6.57
C ILE A 948 5.44 10.65 -7.23
N ASP A 949 5.38 10.66 -8.57
CA ASP A 949 4.15 10.53 -9.33
C ASP A 949 4.43 9.95 -10.71
N GLU A 950 3.42 9.34 -11.33
CA GLU A 950 3.51 8.80 -12.69
C GLU A 950 2.11 8.69 -13.27
N ASP A 951 1.94 9.11 -14.52
CA ASP A 951 0.73 8.90 -15.30
C ASP A 951 1.04 8.20 -16.64
N ALA A 952 0.07 8.15 -17.57
CA ALA A 952 0.25 7.49 -18.87
C ALA A 952 1.37 8.12 -19.70
N ASN A 953 1.66 9.41 -19.56
CA ASN A 953 2.53 10.18 -20.44
C ASN A 953 3.76 10.74 -19.73
N SER A 954 3.74 10.87 -18.41
CA SER A 954 4.78 11.54 -17.65
C SER A 954 5.20 10.76 -16.39
N LEU A 955 6.43 10.99 -15.99
CA LEU A 955 7.04 10.50 -14.77
C LEU A 955 7.55 11.70 -13.98
N VAL A 956 7.23 11.80 -12.71
CA VAL A 956 7.70 12.87 -11.84
C VAL A 956 8.71 12.34 -10.84
N LEU A 957 9.93 12.86 -10.92
CA LEU A 957 11.00 12.56 -9.98
C LEU A 957 11.21 13.72 -9.01
N ARG A 958 11.36 13.42 -7.73
CA ARG A 958 11.88 14.36 -6.75
C ARG A 958 13.37 14.14 -6.62
N THR A 959 14.15 15.12 -7.05
CA THR A 959 15.60 15.09 -6.99
C THR A 959 16.14 15.30 -5.57
N VAL A 960 17.42 15.04 -5.33
CA VAL A 960 18.08 15.10 -4.00
C VAL A 960 18.00 16.49 -3.36
N ASP A 961 17.92 17.53 -4.19
CA ASP A 961 17.76 18.94 -3.75
C ASP A 961 16.29 19.29 -3.40
N GLY A 962 15.40 18.27 -3.45
CA GLY A 962 13.98 18.40 -3.11
C GLY A 962 13.11 19.00 -4.23
N GLN A 963 13.66 19.25 -5.42
CA GLN A 963 12.89 19.71 -6.58
C GLN A 963 12.12 18.56 -7.24
N SER A 964 10.95 18.86 -7.79
CA SER A 964 10.21 17.91 -8.61
C SER A 964 10.47 18.19 -10.09
N GLN A 965 10.84 17.15 -10.82
CA GLN A 965 11.08 17.19 -12.26
C GLN A 965 10.11 16.26 -12.98
N THR A 966 9.31 16.83 -13.89
CA THR A 966 8.40 16.05 -14.73
C THR A 966 9.09 15.70 -16.04
N ILE A 967 9.15 14.42 -16.36
CA ILE A 967 9.81 13.86 -17.53
C ILE A 967 8.77 13.22 -18.41
N SER A 968 8.75 13.58 -19.70
CA SER A 968 7.91 12.88 -20.67
C SER A 968 8.39 11.45 -20.85
N LYS A 969 7.50 10.47 -20.76
CA LYS A 969 7.86 9.06 -21.02
C LYS A 969 8.35 8.82 -22.44
N ALA A 970 7.89 9.64 -23.39
CA ALA A 970 8.32 9.55 -24.78
C ALA A 970 9.78 9.99 -24.98
N SER A 971 10.35 10.79 -24.06
CA SER A 971 11.75 11.22 -24.13
C SER A 971 12.71 10.33 -23.34
N ILE A 972 12.22 9.27 -22.69
CA ILE A 972 13.08 8.37 -21.91
C ILE A 972 13.74 7.36 -22.84
N ASP A 973 15.08 7.42 -22.94
CA ASP A 973 15.88 6.46 -23.68
C ASP A 973 16.28 5.28 -22.77
N GLU A 974 16.75 5.54 -21.56
CA GLU A 974 17.15 4.52 -20.61
C GLU A 974 16.68 4.87 -19.20
N GLN A 975 16.21 3.86 -18.45
CA GLN A 975 15.83 4.01 -17.05
C GLN A 975 16.52 2.95 -16.21
N HIS A 976 17.12 3.37 -15.09
CA HIS A 976 17.77 2.47 -14.15
C HIS A 976 17.40 2.79 -12.71
N ARG A 977 17.22 1.74 -11.93
CA ARG A 977 17.07 1.87 -10.48
C ARG A 977 18.42 1.70 -9.80
N ASN A 978 18.77 2.70 -8.97
CA ASN A 978 20.01 2.67 -8.24
C ASN A 978 19.96 1.67 -7.07
N LYS A 979 21.05 0.94 -6.91
CA LYS A 979 21.25 0.00 -5.78
C LYS A 979 21.99 0.65 -4.61
N THR A 980 22.32 1.92 -4.72
CA THR A 980 23.02 2.68 -3.70
C THR A 980 22.09 3.68 -3.05
N SER A 981 22.19 3.80 -1.73
CA SER A 981 21.47 4.81 -0.95
C SER A 981 21.97 6.20 -1.28
N LEU A 982 21.08 7.20 -1.26
CA LEU A 982 21.48 8.61 -1.26
C LEU A 982 22.11 9.05 0.05
N MET A 983 21.91 8.30 1.13
CA MET A 983 22.55 8.57 2.41
C MET A 983 24.05 8.31 2.29
N PRO A 984 24.91 9.31 2.50
CA PRO A 984 26.35 9.12 2.36
C PRO A 984 26.91 8.19 3.45
N THR A 985 27.98 7.47 3.11
CA THR A 985 28.80 6.77 4.11
C THR A 985 29.70 7.76 4.86
N GLY A 986 30.19 7.37 6.04
CA GLY A 986 31.16 8.18 6.81
C GLY A 986 30.58 9.38 7.55
N LEU A 987 29.25 9.48 7.71
CA LEU A 987 28.56 10.59 8.38
C LEU A 987 28.99 10.81 9.85
N LEU A 988 29.45 9.75 10.49
CA LEU A 988 29.96 9.80 11.87
C LEU A 988 31.47 10.05 11.96
N ASP A 989 32.16 10.18 10.82
CA ASP A 989 33.60 10.41 10.78
C ASP A 989 33.90 11.85 11.18
N GLY A 990 34.84 12.05 12.06
CA GLY A 990 35.20 13.36 12.60
C GLY A 990 34.41 13.84 13.81
N LEU A 991 33.37 13.09 14.25
CA LEU A 991 32.71 13.34 15.52
C LEU A 991 33.53 12.78 16.67
N SER A 992 33.70 13.55 17.73
CA SER A 992 34.32 13.08 18.97
C SER A 992 33.40 12.11 19.74
N ASP A 993 33.98 11.35 20.65
CA ASP A 993 33.21 10.41 21.50
C ASP A 993 32.08 11.10 22.27
N SER A 994 32.29 12.36 22.73
CA SER A 994 31.22 13.13 23.39
C SER A 994 30.10 13.50 22.41
N GLN A 995 30.46 13.94 21.19
CA GLN A 995 29.48 14.29 20.16
C GLN A 995 28.70 13.06 19.66
N LEU A 996 29.33 11.91 19.57
CA LEU A 996 28.61 10.64 19.27
C LEU A 996 27.61 10.30 20.37
N ARG A 997 27.98 10.38 21.67
CA ARG A 997 27.04 10.17 22.77
C ARG A 997 25.86 11.13 22.74
N ASP A 998 26.14 12.42 22.50
CA ASP A 998 25.09 13.45 22.44
C ASP A 998 24.14 13.22 21.27
N LEU A 999 24.68 12.92 20.08
CA LEU A 999 23.89 12.60 18.89
C LEU A 999 22.98 11.38 19.10
N PHE A 1000 23.51 10.29 19.64
CA PHE A 1000 22.72 9.08 19.88
C PHE A 1000 21.75 9.26 21.03
N ALA A 1001 22.05 10.06 22.05
CA ALA A 1001 21.09 10.45 23.08
C ALA A 1001 19.88 11.20 22.50
N PHE A 1002 20.09 12.04 21.49
CA PHE A 1002 18.99 12.68 20.75
C PHE A 1002 18.26 11.71 19.84
N LEU A 1003 18.97 10.93 19.03
CA LEU A 1003 18.37 9.98 18.09
C LEU A 1003 17.52 8.92 18.80
N THR A 1004 17.89 8.48 19.99
CA THR A 1004 17.14 7.50 20.79
C THR A 1004 16.03 8.11 21.65
N SER A 1005 15.96 9.46 21.77
CA SER A 1005 14.91 10.10 22.57
C SER A 1005 13.52 9.87 21.97
N THR A 1006 12.54 9.57 22.82
CA THR A 1006 11.14 9.32 22.42
C THR A 1006 10.32 10.61 22.32
N THR A 1007 10.80 11.69 22.91
CA THR A 1007 10.16 13.01 22.93
C THR A 1007 11.16 14.08 22.53
N PRO A 1008 10.70 15.22 21.97
CA PRO A 1008 11.59 16.37 21.74
C PRO A 1008 12.30 16.76 23.04
N PRO A 1009 13.62 16.94 23.07
CA PRO A 1009 14.30 17.48 24.23
C PRO A 1009 13.89 18.93 24.47
N ASN A 1010 13.63 19.28 25.74
CA ASN A 1010 13.18 20.61 26.18
C ASN A 1010 14.34 21.57 26.36
#